data_4b6c63f85aeb91c0da258880edacafb0
#
_entry.id   4b6c63f85aeb91c0da258880edacafb0
#
_cell.length_a   1.000
_cell.length_b   1.000
_cell.length_c   1.000
_cell.angle_alpha   90.00
_cell.angle_beta   90.00
_cell.angle_gamma   90.00
#
_symmetry.space_group_name_H-M   'P 1'
#
loop_
_entity.id
_entity.type
_entity.pdbx_description
1 polymer ?
#
loop_
_entity_poly.entity_id
_entity_poly.type
_entity_poly.pdbx_seq_one_letter_code
_entity_poly.pdbx_strand_id
1 'polypeptide(L)'
;MKNELTKKRFFTGLIAGIVMIALLAGLEIAEPKKATGQAAGTAAETTVSEGAPASEAAATAAPAEPANASVSADTEGTFTAGTYTGSANGFGGPVEVTLTVGDAGGITNAEITGSSETPDIGGKAIPTLAQQLLDAQSAEIDGVSGATFTSQAVRDAATQALGKASGMETMEAPKAEGDNLFIPGTYTGSSTGFGGEVDVTVTVSEKSIDDVQIEGSHETENIGTFAVEMLDDRILEAQSPNVDALTGATVTSNAIFRALNDALVAAGADLTKFPAAGEEEEGLKSYEELSTDIVIVGAGGAGMTAAIKATQAGKDVIIVEKMPYVGGNTTKATGGMNAAETHYQAEQGIEDTVEQFVEDTMKGGHDINDRSLVTVMAEYSAKAIDWLDSIGAPLPKVSFSGGATNRRIHAPEDGSGVGAYLVTAFRKNIDELGIKVMYETKATDIMTLDGAAVGIMAESKDTYYTIHAKAVILATGGFGNNEGMIVHYKPDLKGTVTTSAPGITGDGILMAEAVGADLVDIDQIQLHPTVEQGTSMLITESVRGDGAILVNQEGKRFTNELLTRDAVSAAELAQPGSYAYIIFDQKLRDGLKAIEKYVSTGITVQGDTIEDLAKQIDVDPATLADTLTKWNQYVADQKDPDFDRTTGMENDLSTAPYYAIKIAPGIHHTMGGVKINTSAEVIDINGNAIPGLFAAGEVTGGVHGGNRIGGNAVADIVVFGSIASESAVAYCDK
;
A
#
# COMPACT_ATOMS: atom_id res chain seq x y z
N MET A 1 -15.58 51.67 6.00
CA MET A 1 -16.41 50.52 6.21
C MET A 1 -15.63 49.18 6.18
N LYS A 2 -14.59 48.99 5.35
CA LYS A 2 -13.79 47.75 5.36
C LYS A 2 -13.00 47.44 6.64
N ASN A 3 -12.60 48.47 7.40
CA ASN A 3 -11.78 48.29 8.62
C ASN A 3 -12.58 47.91 9.90
N GLU A 4 -13.90 48.04 9.89
CA GLU A 4 -14.71 47.63 11.06
C GLU A 4 -15.17 46.16 10.99
N LEU A 5 -15.36 45.60 9.78
CA LEU A 5 -15.68 44.21 9.63
C LEU A 5 -14.51 43.27 10.00
N THR A 6 -13.28 43.67 9.68
CA THR A 6 -12.08 42.87 10.01
C THR A 6 -11.85 42.79 11.51
N LYS A 7 -12.09 43.92 12.25
CA LYS A 7 -11.99 43.94 13.71
C LYS A 7 -13.07 43.09 14.40
N LYS A 8 -14.29 43.04 13.87
CA LYS A 8 -15.36 42.19 14.42
C LYS A 8 -15.09 40.69 14.23
N ARG A 9 -14.55 40.27 13.09
CA ARG A 9 -14.18 38.86 12.85
C ARG A 9 -13.00 38.40 13.73
N PHE A 10 -12.01 39.28 13.98
CA PHE A 10 -10.90 38.97 14.88
C PHE A 10 -11.34 38.79 16.34
N PHE A 11 -12.33 39.60 16.79
CA PHE A 11 -12.87 39.52 18.15
C PHE A 11 -13.76 38.30 18.37
N THR A 12 -14.50 37.84 17.33
CA THR A 12 -15.38 36.66 17.43
C THR A 12 -14.56 35.37 17.46
N GLY A 13 -13.51 35.27 16.66
CA GLY A 13 -12.56 34.12 16.70
C GLY A 13 -11.80 34.00 18.02
N LEU A 14 -11.40 35.14 18.62
CA LEU A 14 -10.70 35.16 19.90
C LEU A 14 -11.60 34.74 21.09
N ILE A 15 -12.93 35.07 21.03
CA ILE A 15 -13.87 34.70 22.08
C ILE A 15 -14.24 33.18 21.95
N ALA A 16 -14.34 32.65 20.74
CA ALA A 16 -14.56 31.21 20.54
C ALA A 16 -13.38 30.37 21.05
N GLY A 17 -12.14 30.79 20.80
CA GLY A 17 -10.94 30.12 21.32
C GLY A 17 -10.83 30.14 22.84
N ILE A 18 -11.20 31.24 23.50
CA ILE A 18 -11.16 31.37 24.96
C ILE A 18 -12.29 30.54 25.62
N VAL A 19 -13.45 30.43 25.01
CA VAL A 19 -14.55 29.59 25.52
C VAL A 19 -14.21 28.10 25.42
N MET A 20 -13.52 27.67 24.36
CA MET A 20 -13.06 26.29 24.19
C MET A 20 -11.98 25.89 25.21
N ILE A 21 -11.05 26.78 25.53
CA ILE A 21 -10.02 26.56 26.57
C ILE A 21 -10.65 26.52 27.97
N ALA A 22 -11.70 27.31 28.23
CA ALA A 22 -12.40 27.30 29.53
C ALA A 22 -13.28 26.03 29.72
N LEU A 23 -13.82 25.44 28.64
CA LEU A 23 -14.59 24.18 28.71
C LEU A 23 -13.68 22.95 28.93
N LEU A 24 -12.45 22.97 28.41
CA LEU A 24 -11.48 21.88 28.63
C LEU A 24 -10.86 21.89 30.04
N ALA A 25 -10.87 23.03 30.74
CA ALA A 25 -10.35 23.14 32.13
C ALA A 25 -11.39 22.81 33.22
N GLY A 26 -12.65 22.56 32.86
CA GLY A 26 -13.78 22.37 33.79
C GLY A 26 -14.29 20.94 33.98
N LEU A 27 -13.74 19.92 33.31
CA LEU A 27 -14.13 18.52 33.51
C LEU A 27 -13.25 17.86 34.60
N GLU A 28 -13.61 18.00 35.86
CA GLU A 28 -13.20 17.08 36.92
C GLU A 28 -13.96 15.75 36.75
N ILE A 29 -13.21 14.67 36.52
CA ILE A 29 -13.74 13.30 36.41
C ILE A 29 -14.10 12.82 37.82
N ALA A 30 -15.38 12.63 38.09
CA ALA A 30 -15.87 12.01 39.30
C ALA A 30 -15.63 10.50 39.25
N GLU A 31 -14.87 9.96 40.19
CA GLU A 31 -14.67 8.51 40.39
C GLU A 31 -15.98 7.80 40.78
N PRO A 32 -16.26 6.61 40.24
CA PRO A 32 -17.42 5.81 40.67
C PRO A 32 -17.13 5.10 42.02
N LYS A 33 -18.01 5.30 43.00
CA LYS A 33 -18.00 4.63 44.29
C LYS A 33 -18.17 3.12 44.16
N LYS A 34 -17.25 2.35 44.77
CA LYS A 34 -17.38 0.89 44.97
C LYS A 34 -18.58 0.56 45.86
N ALA A 35 -19.43 -0.33 45.36
CA ALA A 35 -20.42 -1.02 46.18
C ALA A 35 -19.81 -2.30 46.78
N THR A 36 -19.88 -2.43 48.10
CA THR A 36 -19.48 -3.59 48.87
C THR A 36 -20.58 -4.65 48.87
N GLY A 37 -20.24 -5.88 48.49
CA GLY A 37 -21.08 -7.06 48.69
C GLY A 37 -20.20 -8.28 48.95
N GLN A 38 -20.31 -8.80 50.15
CA GLN A 38 -19.53 -9.85 50.76
C GLN A 38 -20.14 -11.22 50.46
N ALA A 39 -19.36 -12.23 50.07
CA ALA A 39 -19.61 -13.62 50.43
C ALA A 39 -18.34 -14.46 50.27
N ALA A 40 -18.16 -15.32 51.26
CA ALA A 40 -16.97 -16.05 51.64
C ALA A 40 -16.75 -17.37 50.89
N GLY A 41 -15.49 -17.83 50.93
CA GLY A 41 -15.24 -19.26 50.84
C GLY A 41 -13.91 -19.68 50.21
N THR A 42 -12.98 -19.88 51.10
CA THR A 42 -11.92 -20.92 51.28
C THR A 42 -10.68 -20.94 50.36
N ALA A 43 -9.58 -20.99 51.08
CA ALA A 43 -8.18 -20.93 50.74
C ALA A 43 -7.61 -22.18 50.05
N ALA A 44 -6.54 -21.95 49.28
CA ALA A 44 -5.33 -22.79 49.32
C ALA A 44 -4.13 -21.94 48.95
N GLU A 45 -3.17 -21.86 49.85
CA GLU A 45 -1.87 -21.25 49.73
C GLU A 45 -0.97 -22.05 48.76
N THR A 46 -0.22 -21.32 47.91
CA THR A 46 1.15 -21.72 47.62
C THR A 46 1.98 -20.48 47.30
N THR A 47 3.02 -20.32 48.05
CA THR A 47 4.06 -19.29 48.00
C THR A 47 4.96 -19.44 46.80
N VAL A 48 5.32 -18.34 46.10
CA VAL A 48 6.65 -18.13 45.50
C VAL A 48 6.95 -16.63 45.37
N SER A 49 8.06 -16.26 45.84
CA SER A 49 8.99 -15.15 45.87
C SER A 49 8.82 -13.93 44.96
N GLU A 50 9.12 -12.80 45.59
CA GLU A 50 9.35 -11.45 45.08
C GLU A 50 10.35 -11.35 43.90
N GLY A 51 9.99 -10.51 42.94
CA GLY A 51 10.89 -9.89 41.99
C GLY A 51 10.43 -8.47 41.70
N ALA A 52 11.31 -7.52 41.92
CA ALA A 52 11.09 -6.06 41.99
C ALA A 52 10.63 -5.42 40.67
N PRO A 53 10.10 -4.18 40.71
CA PRO A 53 9.42 -3.55 39.58
C PRO A 53 10.40 -2.92 38.59
N ALA A 54 10.14 -3.08 37.31
CA ALA A 54 10.81 -2.34 36.25
C ALA A 54 10.20 -0.95 36.10
N SER A 55 11.06 0.05 36.18
CA SER A 55 10.72 1.46 35.93
C SER A 55 10.56 1.73 34.43
N GLU A 56 9.50 2.42 34.07
CA GLU A 56 9.38 3.10 32.78
C GLU A 56 10.54 4.09 32.58
N ALA A 57 11.27 3.92 31.49
CA ALA A 57 12.11 4.98 30.93
C ALA A 57 11.82 5.03 29.43
N ALA A 58 11.22 6.12 28.99
CA ALA A 58 11.16 6.49 27.59
C ALA A 58 12.60 6.71 27.09
N ALA A 59 13.09 5.77 26.30
CA ALA A 59 14.38 5.91 25.62
C ALA A 59 14.13 6.65 24.29
N THR A 60 14.57 7.91 24.25
CA THR A 60 14.94 8.56 23.00
C THR A 60 16.05 7.73 22.37
N ALA A 61 15.79 7.15 21.19
CA ALA A 61 16.78 6.40 20.45
C ALA A 61 17.98 7.31 20.13
N ALA A 62 19.14 6.95 20.66
CA ALA A 62 20.39 7.53 20.22
C ALA A 62 20.70 7.00 18.80
N PRO A 63 21.44 7.77 17.95
CA PRO A 63 21.91 7.29 16.67
C PRO A 63 22.66 5.97 16.85
N ALA A 64 22.45 5.00 15.96
CA ALA A 64 23.14 3.71 16.02
C ALA A 64 24.65 3.94 15.96
N GLU A 65 25.38 3.41 16.93
CA GLU A 65 26.83 3.43 16.91
C GLU A 65 27.32 2.58 15.72
N PRO A 66 28.44 2.96 15.05
CA PRO A 66 28.98 2.19 13.94
C PRO A 66 29.28 0.74 14.36
N ALA A 67 28.77 -0.23 13.64
CA ALA A 67 29.11 -1.63 13.87
C ALA A 67 30.52 -1.89 13.33
N ASN A 68 31.35 -2.42 14.19
CA ASN A 68 32.74 -2.77 13.88
C ASN A 68 32.98 -4.26 14.18
N ALA A 69 33.29 -5.04 13.15
CA ALA A 69 33.67 -6.43 13.27
C ALA A 69 35.13 -6.59 12.82
N SER A 70 35.93 -7.40 13.53
CA SER A 70 37.35 -7.63 13.23
C SER A 70 37.72 -9.10 13.38
N VAL A 71 38.58 -9.60 12.48
CA VAL A 71 39.20 -10.95 12.53
C VAL A 71 40.71 -10.88 12.66
N SER A 72 41.32 -11.93 13.18
CA SER A 72 42.80 -12.04 13.28
C SER A 72 43.42 -12.25 11.90
N ALA A 73 44.56 -11.59 11.66
CA ALA A 73 45.20 -11.38 10.36
C ALA A 73 46.00 -12.61 9.87
N ASP A 74 45.33 -13.64 9.33
CA ASP A 74 46.04 -14.79 8.73
C ASP A 74 45.39 -15.32 7.43
N THR A 75 44.57 -14.48 6.71
CA THR A 75 43.97 -14.87 5.44
C THR A 75 44.79 -14.26 4.29
N GLU A 76 45.43 -15.10 3.45
CA GLU A 76 46.08 -14.62 2.20
C GLU A 76 44.99 -14.12 1.25
N GLY A 77 44.97 -12.80 0.96
CA GLY A 77 44.05 -12.13 0.09
C GLY A 77 44.73 -11.50 -1.12
N THR A 78 43.94 -10.93 -2.00
CA THR A 78 44.36 -10.33 -3.29
C THR A 78 44.44 -8.81 -3.26
N PHE A 79 44.14 -8.17 -2.13
CA PHE A 79 44.03 -6.72 -2.02
C PHE A 79 45.32 -6.08 -1.45
N THR A 80 45.54 -4.81 -1.79
CA THR A 80 46.65 -4.02 -1.22
C THR A 80 46.32 -3.61 0.21
N ALA A 81 47.28 -3.72 1.13
CA ALA A 81 47.12 -3.32 2.53
C ALA A 81 46.78 -1.82 2.64
N GLY A 82 45.79 -1.50 3.47
CA GLY A 82 45.31 -0.14 3.66
C GLY A 82 43.87 -0.07 4.16
N THR A 83 43.34 1.14 4.32
CA THR A 83 41.93 1.39 4.66
C THR A 83 41.24 2.02 3.46
N TYR A 84 40.13 1.47 3.07
CA TYR A 84 39.37 1.87 1.86
C TYR A 84 37.91 2.04 2.19
N THR A 85 37.32 3.16 1.71
CA THR A 85 35.93 3.49 1.97
C THR A 85 35.17 3.56 0.65
N GLY A 86 33.98 2.98 0.63
CA GLY A 86 32.96 3.15 -0.41
C GLY A 86 31.64 3.59 0.18
N SER A 87 30.76 4.14 -0.61
CA SER A 87 29.44 4.59 -0.16
C SER A 87 28.40 4.31 -1.24
N ALA A 88 27.21 3.87 -0.80
CA ALA A 88 26.04 3.69 -1.67
C ALA A 88 24.76 4.00 -0.89
N ASN A 89 23.65 4.27 -1.60
CA ASN A 89 22.39 4.61 -0.95
C ASN A 89 21.61 3.33 -0.60
N GLY A 90 21.27 3.16 0.70
CA GLY A 90 20.34 2.17 1.19
C GLY A 90 18.88 2.63 1.13
N PHE A 91 18.03 2.02 1.96
CA PHE A 91 16.62 2.37 2.03
C PHE A 91 16.40 3.76 2.67
N GLY A 92 17.09 4.03 3.78
CA GLY A 92 16.92 5.28 4.55
C GLY A 92 17.91 6.38 4.19
N GLY A 93 18.92 6.10 3.34
CA GLY A 93 19.93 7.07 2.95
C GLY A 93 21.31 6.44 2.73
N PRO A 94 22.40 7.24 2.76
CA PRO A 94 23.74 6.75 2.50
C PRO A 94 24.20 5.69 3.51
N VAL A 95 24.74 4.60 3.00
CA VAL A 95 25.46 3.56 3.73
C VAL A 95 26.92 3.63 3.32
N GLU A 96 27.81 3.84 4.29
CA GLU A 96 29.25 3.88 4.07
C GLU A 96 29.89 2.59 4.59
N VAL A 97 30.74 1.96 3.78
CA VAL A 97 31.52 0.78 4.14
C VAL A 97 33.01 1.12 4.12
N THR A 98 33.66 1.00 5.29
CA THR A 98 35.09 1.18 5.44
C THR A 98 35.75 -0.20 5.71
N LEU A 99 36.56 -0.68 4.77
CA LEU A 99 37.26 -1.92 4.86
C LEU A 99 38.76 -1.69 5.19
N THR A 100 39.30 -2.41 6.16
CA THR A 100 40.75 -2.44 6.43
C THR A 100 41.30 -3.74 5.89
N VAL A 101 42.27 -3.63 4.98
CA VAL A 101 43.02 -4.74 4.41
C VAL A 101 44.36 -4.86 5.13
N GLY A 102 44.67 -6.06 5.64
CA GLY A 102 45.91 -6.35 6.31
C GLY A 102 47.07 -6.62 5.36
N ASP A 103 48.30 -6.73 5.90
CA ASP A 103 49.56 -6.97 5.11
C ASP A 103 49.50 -8.26 4.29
N ALA A 104 48.70 -9.24 4.67
CA ALA A 104 48.47 -10.48 3.92
C ALA A 104 47.51 -10.35 2.74
N GLY A 105 46.91 -9.15 2.53
CA GLY A 105 45.98 -8.88 1.42
C GLY A 105 44.53 -9.33 1.67
N GLY A 106 44.18 -9.70 2.91
CA GLY A 106 42.83 -10.05 3.31
C GLY A 106 42.13 -8.90 4.06
N ILE A 107 40.79 -8.89 4.07
CA ILE A 107 39.98 -7.94 4.83
C ILE A 107 40.07 -8.29 6.32
N THR A 108 40.59 -7.40 7.15
CA THR A 108 40.78 -7.61 8.59
C THR A 108 39.76 -6.85 9.44
N ASN A 109 39.11 -5.84 8.89
CA ASN A 109 38.05 -5.09 9.54
C ASN A 109 37.02 -4.58 8.51
N ALA A 110 35.73 -4.60 8.87
CA ALA A 110 34.65 -4.03 8.11
C ALA A 110 33.79 -3.15 9.05
N GLU A 111 33.78 -1.86 8.79
CA GLU A 111 32.98 -0.90 9.52
C GLU A 111 31.90 -0.35 8.57
N ILE A 112 30.63 -0.45 8.99
CA ILE A 112 29.48 -0.01 8.19
C ILE A 112 28.73 1.03 8.98
N THR A 113 28.50 2.20 8.37
CA THR A 113 27.68 3.26 8.92
C THR A 113 26.48 3.52 8.01
N GLY A 114 25.28 3.57 8.60
CA GLY A 114 24.01 3.82 7.91
C GLY A 114 23.05 4.48 8.89
N SER A 115 23.38 5.70 9.35
CA SER A 115 22.64 6.39 10.43
C SER A 115 21.21 6.75 10.06
N SER A 116 20.89 6.82 8.77
CA SER A 116 19.56 7.10 8.24
C SER A 116 18.73 5.85 7.95
N GLU A 117 19.34 4.66 8.07
CA GLU A 117 18.63 3.40 7.85
C GLU A 117 17.56 3.16 8.93
N THR A 118 16.47 2.45 8.55
CA THR A 118 15.41 2.09 9.48
C THR A 118 15.97 1.31 10.67
N PRO A 119 15.83 1.77 11.93
CA PRO A 119 16.52 1.18 13.08
C PRO A 119 16.23 -0.31 13.28
N ASP A 120 14.97 -0.71 13.01
CA ASP A 120 14.52 -2.09 13.26
C ASP A 120 14.73 -3.07 12.10
N ILE A 121 15.10 -2.58 10.92
CA ILE A 121 15.33 -3.39 9.70
C ILE A 121 16.77 -3.21 9.22
N GLY A 122 17.05 -2.11 8.54
CA GLY A 122 18.38 -1.82 7.99
C GLY A 122 19.44 -1.71 9.08
N GLY A 123 19.16 -0.97 10.16
CA GLY A 123 20.05 -0.82 11.30
C GLY A 123 20.41 -2.15 11.99
N LYS A 124 19.43 -3.07 12.12
CA LYS A 124 19.67 -4.42 12.65
C LYS A 124 20.45 -5.32 11.70
N ALA A 125 20.38 -5.09 10.39
CA ALA A 125 21.11 -5.88 9.38
C ALA A 125 22.59 -5.54 9.33
N ILE A 126 23.00 -4.30 9.62
CA ILE A 126 24.38 -3.81 9.51
C ILE A 126 25.41 -4.69 10.21
N PRO A 127 25.25 -5.14 11.48
CA PRO A 127 26.24 -6.00 12.11
C PRO A 127 26.43 -7.35 11.41
N THR A 128 25.35 -7.93 10.91
CA THR A 128 25.39 -9.21 10.16
C THR A 128 26.09 -9.02 8.83
N LEU A 129 25.81 -7.94 8.11
CA LEU A 129 26.44 -7.62 6.84
C LEU A 129 27.94 -7.36 6.98
N ALA A 130 28.36 -6.67 8.05
CA ALA A 130 29.77 -6.47 8.35
C ALA A 130 30.49 -7.81 8.58
N GLN A 131 29.87 -8.75 9.29
CA GLN A 131 30.42 -10.08 9.49
C GLN A 131 30.51 -10.88 8.18
N GLN A 132 29.48 -10.81 7.34
CA GLN A 132 29.46 -11.47 6.02
C GLN A 132 30.61 -10.99 5.13
N LEU A 133 30.93 -9.68 5.11
CA LEU A 133 32.06 -9.13 4.36
C LEU A 133 33.40 -9.70 4.83
N LEU A 134 33.55 -9.90 6.15
CA LEU A 134 34.77 -10.51 6.72
C LEU A 134 34.87 -11.99 6.38
N ASP A 135 33.79 -12.73 6.47
CA ASP A 135 33.74 -14.17 6.21
C ASP A 135 33.92 -14.47 4.72
N ALA A 136 33.28 -13.70 3.84
CA ALA A 136 33.37 -13.84 2.39
C ALA A 136 34.68 -13.33 1.81
N GLN A 137 35.41 -12.44 2.50
CA GLN A 137 36.59 -11.74 1.97
C GLN A 137 36.34 -11.06 0.61
N SER A 138 35.07 -10.66 0.34
CA SER A 138 34.58 -10.07 -0.92
C SER A 138 33.33 -9.25 -0.69
N ALA A 139 32.88 -8.52 -1.69
CA ALA A 139 31.57 -7.85 -1.70
C ALA A 139 30.42 -8.81 -2.03
N GLU A 140 30.70 -10.02 -2.48
CA GLU A 140 29.70 -11.04 -2.80
C GLU A 140 29.19 -11.69 -1.49
N ILE A 141 28.20 -11.07 -0.87
CA ILE A 141 27.59 -11.51 0.39
C ILE A 141 26.10 -11.80 0.19
N ASP A 142 25.55 -12.72 0.98
CA ASP A 142 24.15 -13.17 0.83
C ASP A 142 23.11 -12.08 1.16
N GLY A 143 23.50 -11.14 2.02
CA GLY A 143 22.59 -10.13 2.52
C GLY A 143 21.74 -10.63 3.71
N VAL A 144 20.81 -9.79 4.15
CA VAL A 144 19.92 -10.07 5.29
C VAL A 144 18.47 -9.99 4.83
N SER A 145 17.73 -11.08 5.03
CA SER A 145 16.31 -11.15 4.67
C SER A 145 15.51 -10.03 5.34
N GLY A 146 14.68 -9.35 4.57
CA GLY A 146 13.90 -8.19 5.01
C GLY A 146 14.66 -6.86 4.98
N ALA A 147 16.00 -6.85 4.80
CA ALA A 147 16.81 -5.66 4.65
C ALA A 147 17.51 -5.61 3.28
N THR A 148 16.79 -5.95 2.23
CA THR A 148 17.33 -6.12 0.86
C THR A 148 18.05 -4.88 0.35
N PHE A 149 17.47 -3.69 0.52
CA PHE A 149 18.05 -2.43 0.06
C PHE A 149 19.31 -2.05 0.82
N THR A 150 19.32 -2.21 2.15
CA THR A 150 20.52 -2.00 2.97
C THR A 150 21.61 -3.00 2.60
N SER A 151 21.26 -4.26 2.36
CA SER A 151 22.18 -5.30 1.93
C SER A 151 22.80 -5.00 0.57
N GLN A 152 22.01 -4.50 -0.38
CA GLN A 152 22.52 -4.09 -1.69
C GLN A 152 23.45 -2.89 -1.57
N ALA A 153 23.09 -1.88 -0.79
CA ALA A 153 23.94 -0.71 -0.56
C ALA A 153 25.30 -1.11 0.06
N VAL A 154 25.29 -2.06 0.98
CA VAL A 154 26.53 -2.59 1.58
C VAL A 154 27.39 -3.31 0.53
N ARG A 155 26.79 -4.13 -0.36
CA ARG A 155 27.50 -4.77 -1.47
C ARG A 155 28.14 -3.74 -2.41
N ASP A 156 27.39 -2.74 -2.82
CA ASP A 156 27.84 -1.71 -3.75
C ASP A 156 28.96 -0.85 -3.13
N ALA A 157 28.81 -0.44 -1.87
CA ALA A 157 29.83 0.30 -1.15
C ALA A 157 31.09 -0.54 -0.92
N ALA A 158 30.94 -1.84 -0.57
CA ALA A 158 32.06 -2.77 -0.42
C ALA A 158 32.78 -3.00 -1.74
N THR A 159 32.05 -3.13 -2.86
CA THR A 159 32.63 -3.25 -4.20
C THR A 159 33.50 -2.03 -4.56
N GLN A 160 33.05 -0.82 -4.25
CA GLN A 160 33.84 0.39 -4.44
C GLN A 160 35.11 0.39 -3.56
N ALA A 161 34.99 0.02 -2.28
CA ALA A 161 36.14 -0.05 -1.37
C ALA A 161 37.16 -1.08 -1.82
N LEU A 162 36.71 -2.26 -2.25
CA LEU A 162 37.58 -3.33 -2.74
C LEU A 162 38.18 -3.03 -4.11
N GLY A 163 37.47 -2.31 -5.00
CA GLY A 163 38.00 -1.79 -6.25
C GLY A 163 39.24 -0.90 -6.01
N LYS A 164 39.15 0.01 -5.04
CA LYS A 164 40.27 0.85 -4.59
C LYS A 164 41.41 0.00 -4.02
N ALA A 165 41.12 -1.05 -3.22
CA ALA A 165 42.12 -1.95 -2.65
C ALA A 165 42.81 -2.83 -3.67
N SER A 166 42.16 -3.12 -4.80
CA SER A 166 42.74 -3.91 -5.92
C SER A 166 43.69 -3.11 -6.79
N GLY A 167 43.90 -1.82 -6.50
CA GLY A 167 44.71 -0.95 -7.36
C GLY A 167 44.06 -0.72 -8.74
N MET A 168 42.81 -1.08 -8.93
CA MET A 168 42.00 -0.47 -10.00
C MET A 168 41.95 1.03 -9.65
N GLU A 169 42.71 1.83 -10.39
CA GLU A 169 42.41 3.26 -10.42
C GLU A 169 40.94 3.34 -10.80
N THR A 170 40.07 3.62 -9.82
CA THR A 170 38.79 4.22 -10.17
C THR A 170 39.21 5.42 -10.99
N MET A 171 38.96 5.42 -12.30
CA MET A 171 39.08 6.65 -13.11
C MET A 171 38.28 7.66 -12.26
N GLU A 172 39.01 8.66 -11.72
CA GLU A 172 38.30 9.76 -11.05
C GLU A 172 37.20 10.17 -12.02
N ALA A 173 35.95 10.16 -11.56
CA ALA A 173 34.86 10.61 -12.38
C ALA A 173 35.26 11.96 -12.96
N PRO A 174 35.07 12.18 -14.25
CA PRO A 174 35.43 13.45 -14.87
C PRO A 174 34.82 14.59 -14.06
N LYS A 175 35.56 15.65 -13.81
CA LYS A 175 35.03 16.81 -13.07
C LYS A 175 34.87 17.96 -14.04
N ALA A 176 33.75 18.66 -13.97
CA ALA A 176 33.52 19.88 -14.70
C ALA A 176 34.55 20.96 -14.28
N GLU A 177 35.11 21.69 -15.22
CA GLU A 177 36.17 22.70 -14.99
C GLU A 177 35.55 24.07 -14.62
N GLY A 178 36.18 24.77 -13.69
CA GLY A 178 35.82 26.14 -13.33
C GLY A 178 34.47 26.24 -12.61
N ASP A 179 33.62 27.18 -13.08
CA ASP A 179 32.28 27.43 -12.58
C ASP A 179 31.21 26.59 -13.29
N ASN A 180 31.59 25.61 -14.08
CA ASN A 180 30.67 24.71 -14.74
C ASN A 180 30.14 23.68 -13.73
N LEU A 181 28.85 23.33 -13.86
CA LEU A 181 28.23 22.25 -13.09
C LEU A 181 28.43 20.90 -13.77
N PHE A 182 28.51 20.88 -15.09
CA PHE A 182 28.58 19.68 -15.91
C PHE A 182 29.58 19.81 -17.06
N ILE A 183 30.01 18.69 -17.56
CA ILE A 183 30.62 18.54 -18.88
C ILE A 183 29.50 18.32 -19.87
N PRO A 184 29.30 19.20 -20.89
CA PRO A 184 28.19 19.07 -21.82
C PRO A 184 28.16 17.72 -22.54
N GLY A 185 27.00 17.07 -22.59
CA GLY A 185 26.82 15.77 -23.22
C GLY A 185 25.53 15.08 -22.77
N THR A 186 25.38 13.84 -23.22
CA THR A 186 24.29 12.95 -22.81
C THR A 186 24.89 11.78 -22.05
N TYR A 187 24.31 11.48 -20.85
CA TYR A 187 24.83 10.50 -19.92
C TYR A 187 23.68 9.63 -19.41
N THR A 188 23.94 8.35 -19.20
CA THR A 188 22.94 7.40 -18.71
C THR A 188 23.44 6.72 -17.43
N GLY A 189 22.56 6.54 -16.47
CA GLY A 189 22.76 5.70 -15.30
C GLY A 189 21.60 4.74 -15.14
N SER A 190 21.83 3.63 -14.42
CA SER A 190 20.85 2.55 -14.25
C SER A 190 20.75 2.15 -12.78
N SER A 191 19.56 1.76 -12.33
CA SER A 191 19.33 1.25 -10.97
C SER A 191 18.15 0.30 -10.92
N THR A 192 18.13 -0.60 -9.92
CA THR A 192 17.00 -1.51 -9.72
C THR A 192 15.89 -0.82 -8.94
N GLY A 193 14.69 -0.72 -9.53
CA GLY A 193 13.46 -0.24 -8.94
C GLY A 193 12.62 -1.35 -8.30
N PHE A 194 11.33 -1.08 -8.09
CA PHE A 194 10.42 -2.08 -7.50
C PHE A 194 10.04 -3.19 -8.50
N GLY A 195 9.81 -2.82 -9.76
CA GLY A 195 9.39 -3.75 -10.81
C GLY A 195 10.53 -4.30 -11.67
N GLY A 196 11.71 -3.68 -11.62
CA GLY A 196 12.85 -4.04 -12.44
C GLY A 196 13.87 -2.91 -12.61
N GLU A 197 14.66 -2.98 -13.66
CA GLU A 197 15.67 -1.97 -13.95
C GLU A 197 15.02 -0.65 -14.40
N VAL A 198 15.56 0.46 -13.91
CA VAL A 198 15.20 1.84 -14.27
C VAL A 198 16.43 2.52 -14.80
N ASP A 199 16.35 3.02 -16.04
CA ASP A 199 17.39 3.78 -16.70
C ASP A 199 17.03 5.27 -16.72
N VAL A 200 18.00 6.14 -16.41
CA VAL A 200 17.86 7.59 -16.51
C VAL A 200 18.91 8.14 -17.44
N THR A 201 18.48 8.79 -18.52
CA THR A 201 19.34 9.46 -19.47
C THR A 201 19.17 10.97 -19.34
N VAL A 202 20.26 11.68 -19.05
CA VAL A 202 20.26 13.14 -18.94
C VAL A 202 21.08 13.77 -20.06
N THR A 203 20.58 14.86 -20.61
CA THR A 203 21.37 15.75 -21.48
C THR A 203 21.66 17.03 -20.72
N VAL A 204 22.93 17.39 -20.60
CA VAL A 204 23.37 18.56 -19.84
C VAL A 204 24.19 19.50 -20.68
N SER A 205 24.08 20.81 -20.42
CA SER A 205 24.99 21.86 -20.84
C SER A 205 25.95 22.22 -19.71
N GLU A 206 26.80 23.24 -19.87
CA GLU A 206 27.79 23.59 -18.84
C GLU A 206 27.15 23.88 -17.44
N LYS A 207 25.89 24.37 -17.41
CA LYS A 207 25.26 24.89 -16.18
C LYS A 207 23.82 24.42 -15.97
N SER A 208 23.24 23.65 -16.87
CA SER A 208 21.84 23.21 -16.78
C SER A 208 21.67 21.76 -17.16
N ILE A 209 20.63 21.15 -16.60
CA ILE A 209 20.03 19.90 -17.06
C ILE A 209 19.02 20.29 -18.14
N ASP A 210 19.30 19.90 -19.38
CA ASP A 210 18.54 20.35 -20.57
C ASP A 210 17.43 19.36 -20.93
N ASP A 211 17.62 18.08 -20.62
CA ASP A 211 16.63 17.01 -20.85
C ASP A 211 16.85 15.86 -19.89
N VAL A 212 15.77 15.21 -19.48
CA VAL A 212 15.76 14.01 -18.64
C VAL A 212 14.80 13.01 -19.27
N GLN A 213 15.25 11.79 -19.50
CA GLN A 213 14.43 10.68 -19.98
C GLN A 213 14.56 9.52 -18.99
N ILE A 214 13.44 9.01 -18.54
CA ILE A 214 13.37 7.92 -17.57
C ILE A 214 12.69 6.72 -18.23
N GLU A 215 13.36 5.58 -18.27
CA GLU A 215 12.82 4.32 -18.76
C GLU A 215 12.68 3.32 -17.60
N GLY A 216 11.45 2.81 -17.36
CA GLY A 216 11.13 1.86 -16.30
C GLY A 216 9.92 1.01 -16.69
N SER A 217 10.02 0.31 -17.84
CA SER A 217 8.90 -0.43 -18.45
C SER A 217 8.36 -1.59 -17.63
N HIS A 218 9.10 -2.05 -16.61
CA HIS A 218 8.70 -3.15 -15.73
C HIS A 218 8.14 -2.67 -14.39
N GLU A 219 8.07 -1.36 -14.18
CA GLU A 219 7.55 -0.80 -12.95
C GLU A 219 6.05 -1.05 -12.77
N THR A 220 5.59 -0.97 -11.52
CA THR A 220 4.19 -1.23 -11.18
C THR A 220 3.29 -0.23 -11.88
N GLU A 221 2.41 -0.73 -12.73
CA GLU A 221 1.44 0.07 -13.48
C GLU A 221 0.59 0.94 -12.53
N ASN A 222 0.41 2.22 -12.90
CA ASN A 222 -0.30 3.23 -12.11
C ASN A 222 0.25 3.47 -10.68
N ILE A 223 1.50 3.09 -10.40
CA ILE A 223 2.23 3.44 -9.18
C ILE A 223 3.66 3.83 -9.56
N GLY A 224 4.53 2.85 -9.90
CA GLY A 224 5.90 3.10 -10.30
C GLY A 224 5.98 3.82 -11.66
N THR A 225 5.08 3.50 -12.59
CA THR A 225 4.99 4.20 -13.88
C THR A 225 4.68 5.69 -13.73
N PHE A 226 3.95 6.10 -12.68
CA PHE A 226 3.76 7.52 -12.39
C PHE A 226 5.05 8.20 -11.92
N ALA A 227 5.90 7.51 -11.15
CA ALA A 227 7.20 8.07 -10.81
C ALA A 227 8.07 8.29 -12.06
N VAL A 228 8.01 7.36 -13.01
CA VAL A 228 8.69 7.49 -14.31
C VAL A 228 8.15 8.67 -15.11
N GLU A 229 6.82 8.89 -15.14
CA GLU A 229 6.15 9.95 -15.90
C GLU A 229 6.26 11.35 -15.29
N MET A 230 6.52 11.48 -13.98
CA MET A 230 6.44 12.78 -13.29
C MET A 230 7.78 13.29 -12.77
N LEU A 231 8.76 12.42 -12.52
CA LEU A 231 10.02 12.86 -11.93
C LEU A 231 10.96 13.52 -12.94
N ASP A 232 10.83 13.25 -14.25
CA ASP A 232 11.57 13.94 -15.29
C ASP A 232 11.29 15.45 -15.30
N ASP A 233 10.01 15.83 -15.31
CA ASP A 233 9.59 17.25 -15.25
C ASP A 233 10.04 17.91 -13.93
N ARG A 234 9.90 17.23 -12.76
CA ARG A 234 10.34 17.77 -11.47
C ARG A 234 11.85 18.02 -11.41
N ILE A 235 12.65 17.08 -11.94
CA ILE A 235 14.11 17.21 -12.00
C ILE A 235 14.50 18.39 -12.92
N LEU A 236 13.82 18.52 -14.06
CA LEU A 236 14.03 19.63 -15.00
C LEU A 236 13.64 20.98 -14.39
N GLU A 237 12.51 21.08 -13.70
CA GLU A 237 12.08 22.32 -13.04
C GLU A 237 13.01 22.71 -11.88
N ALA A 238 13.40 21.74 -11.06
CA ALA A 238 14.30 21.97 -9.93
C ALA A 238 15.75 22.23 -10.36
N GLN A 239 16.15 21.82 -11.57
CA GLN A 239 17.54 21.83 -12.02
C GLN A 239 18.47 21.13 -11.01
N SER A 240 17.97 20.06 -10.37
CA SER A 240 18.61 19.38 -9.23
C SER A 240 18.22 17.91 -9.19
N PRO A 241 19.13 17.02 -8.77
CA PRO A 241 18.77 15.63 -8.49
C PRO A 241 18.00 15.49 -7.15
N ASN A 242 17.99 16.52 -6.32
CA ASN A 242 17.41 16.49 -5.00
C ASN A 242 15.96 16.99 -5.06
N VAL A 243 15.06 16.16 -5.58
CA VAL A 243 13.61 16.39 -5.57
C VAL A 243 12.93 15.40 -4.66
N ASP A 244 11.71 15.72 -4.20
CA ASP A 244 10.95 14.84 -3.32
C ASP A 244 10.51 13.56 -4.05
N ALA A 245 10.65 12.42 -3.37
CA ALA A 245 10.14 11.16 -3.86
C ALA A 245 8.61 11.16 -3.94
N LEU A 246 8.05 10.51 -4.94
CA LEU A 246 6.59 10.36 -5.05
C LEU A 246 6.06 9.44 -3.97
N THR A 247 5.18 9.96 -3.12
CA THR A 247 4.54 9.21 -2.05
C THR A 247 3.82 7.99 -2.60
N GLY A 248 4.16 6.79 -2.07
CA GLY A 248 3.62 5.51 -2.52
C GLY A 248 4.36 4.85 -3.69
N ALA A 249 5.27 5.57 -4.37
CA ALA A 249 6.21 5.03 -5.35
C ALA A 249 7.67 5.24 -4.91
N THR A 250 7.93 5.23 -3.60
CA THR A 250 9.23 5.59 -3.01
C THR A 250 10.38 4.72 -3.52
N VAL A 251 10.14 3.42 -3.71
CA VAL A 251 11.18 2.49 -4.19
C VAL A 251 11.62 2.84 -5.62
N THR A 252 10.65 3.06 -6.51
CA THR A 252 10.89 3.49 -7.89
C THR A 252 11.53 4.88 -7.94
N SER A 253 11.03 5.84 -7.14
CA SER A 253 11.62 7.19 -7.05
C SER A 253 13.08 7.14 -6.62
N ASN A 254 13.41 6.35 -5.61
CA ASN A 254 14.79 6.18 -5.14
C ASN A 254 15.68 5.50 -6.20
N ALA A 255 15.15 4.58 -7.00
CA ALA A 255 15.88 4.01 -8.13
C ALA A 255 16.19 5.05 -9.20
N ILE A 256 15.20 5.88 -9.54
CA ILE A 256 15.37 7.02 -10.47
C ILE A 256 16.45 7.96 -9.96
N PHE A 257 16.44 8.32 -8.67
CA PHE A 257 17.44 9.23 -8.09
C PHE A 257 18.84 8.63 -8.10
N ARG A 258 18.99 7.31 -7.83
CA ARG A 258 20.29 6.65 -7.95
C ARG A 258 20.81 6.67 -9.39
N ALA A 259 19.99 6.27 -10.35
CA ALA A 259 20.32 6.27 -11.76
C ALA A 259 20.67 7.69 -12.26
N LEU A 260 19.89 8.70 -11.83
CA LEU A 260 20.17 10.11 -12.12
C LEU A 260 21.51 10.56 -11.55
N ASN A 261 21.80 10.24 -10.29
CA ASN A 261 23.05 10.59 -9.65
C ASN A 261 24.25 9.98 -10.37
N ASP A 262 24.16 8.72 -10.79
CA ASP A 262 25.20 8.05 -11.57
C ASP A 262 25.44 8.74 -12.92
N ALA A 263 24.37 9.12 -13.63
CA ALA A 263 24.45 9.86 -14.88
C ALA A 263 25.08 11.26 -14.69
N LEU A 264 24.69 11.98 -13.62
CA LEU A 264 25.24 13.31 -13.31
C LEU A 264 26.72 13.25 -12.87
N VAL A 265 27.09 12.24 -12.09
CA VAL A 265 28.51 11.99 -11.72
C VAL A 265 29.34 11.69 -12.98
N ALA A 266 28.81 10.89 -13.92
CA ALA A 266 29.46 10.67 -15.20
C ALA A 266 29.59 11.97 -16.04
N ALA A 267 28.65 12.89 -15.87
CA ALA A 267 28.70 14.24 -16.48
C ALA A 267 29.67 15.21 -15.73
N GLY A 268 30.39 14.72 -14.72
CA GLY A 268 31.37 15.54 -13.99
C GLY A 268 30.77 16.41 -12.90
N ALA A 269 29.51 16.18 -12.49
CA ALA A 269 28.85 16.94 -11.45
C ALA A 269 29.42 16.64 -10.06
N ASP A 270 29.51 17.67 -9.23
CA ASP A 270 29.71 17.58 -7.79
C ASP A 270 28.31 17.65 -7.13
N LEU A 271 27.77 16.50 -6.72
CA LEU A 271 26.43 16.40 -6.18
C LEU A 271 26.23 17.22 -4.88
N THR A 272 27.33 17.57 -4.19
CA THR A 272 27.26 18.41 -2.98
C THR A 272 26.92 19.88 -3.27
N LYS A 273 26.96 20.29 -4.52
CA LYS A 273 26.62 21.66 -4.97
C LYS A 273 25.11 21.86 -5.15
N PHE A 274 24.32 20.81 -5.14
CA PHE A 274 22.87 20.91 -5.26
C PHE A 274 22.24 21.00 -3.87
N PRO A 275 21.26 21.92 -3.64
CA PRO A 275 20.58 22.03 -2.36
C PRO A 275 19.89 20.71 -2.02
N ALA A 276 19.74 20.42 -0.72
CA ALA A 276 18.96 19.25 -0.29
C ALA A 276 17.48 19.41 -0.67
N ALA A 277 16.80 18.29 -0.93
CA ALA A 277 15.36 18.31 -1.19
C ALA A 277 14.62 18.94 0.02
N GLY A 278 13.67 19.82 -0.24
CA GLY A 278 12.82 20.40 0.80
C GLY A 278 13.40 21.60 1.57
N GLU A 279 14.59 22.14 1.22
CA GLU A 279 15.13 23.41 1.78
C GLU A 279 14.54 24.67 1.14
N GLU A 280 13.44 24.59 0.39
CA GLU A 280 12.70 25.80 0.03
C GLU A 280 12.09 26.41 1.30
N GLU A 281 12.35 27.72 1.56
CA GLU A 281 11.65 28.46 2.61
C GLU A 281 10.15 28.26 2.42
N GLU A 282 9.43 27.83 3.49
CA GLU A 282 7.96 27.79 3.47
C GLU A 282 7.44 29.21 3.17
N GLY A 283 7.19 29.48 1.91
CA GLY A 283 6.55 30.70 1.45
C GLY A 283 5.13 30.80 2.02
N LEU A 284 4.59 32.01 2.12
CA LEU A 284 3.18 32.19 2.47
C LEU A 284 2.34 31.54 1.36
N LYS A 285 1.55 30.50 1.72
CA LYS A 285 0.62 29.86 0.79
C LYS A 285 -0.30 30.88 0.11
N SER A 286 -0.51 30.75 -1.17
CA SER A 286 -1.48 31.53 -1.93
C SER A 286 -2.92 31.12 -1.60
N TYR A 287 -3.91 31.88 -2.05
CA TYR A 287 -5.34 31.58 -1.88
C TYR A 287 -6.02 31.64 -3.23
N GLU A 288 -6.68 30.55 -3.59
CA GLU A 288 -7.45 30.43 -4.83
C GLU A 288 -8.91 30.06 -4.55
N GLU A 289 -9.83 30.69 -5.28
CA GLU A 289 -11.25 30.35 -5.29
C GLU A 289 -11.62 29.72 -6.64
N LEU A 290 -12.16 28.52 -6.61
CA LEU A 290 -12.65 27.78 -7.79
C LEU A 290 -14.15 27.54 -7.66
N SER A 291 -14.81 27.31 -8.80
CA SER A 291 -16.22 26.94 -8.84
C SER A 291 -16.47 25.85 -9.87
N THR A 292 -17.34 24.90 -9.54
CA THR A 292 -17.74 23.80 -10.42
C THR A 292 -19.19 23.40 -10.11
N ASP A 293 -19.80 22.54 -10.94
CA ASP A 293 -21.10 21.96 -10.59
C ASP A 293 -20.93 20.90 -9.49
N ILE A 294 -19.95 19.99 -9.65
CA ILE A 294 -19.71 18.87 -8.74
C ILE A 294 -18.22 18.83 -8.39
N VAL A 295 -17.90 18.83 -7.10
CA VAL A 295 -16.54 18.52 -6.63
C VAL A 295 -16.51 17.10 -6.08
N ILE A 296 -15.50 16.32 -6.49
CA ILE A 296 -15.29 14.93 -6.07
C ILE A 296 -14.00 14.86 -5.27
N VAL A 297 -14.07 14.33 -4.07
CA VAL A 297 -12.93 14.17 -3.18
C VAL A 297 -12.43 12.73 -3.26
N GLY A 298 -11.24 12.56 -3.86
CA GLY A 298 -10.59 11.28 -4.10
C GLY A 298 -10.72 10.77 -5.53
N ALA A 299 -9.57 10.44 -6.14
CA ALA A 299 -9.45 9.89 -7.49
C ALA A 299 -9.28 8.36 -7.49
N GLY A 300 -9.92 7.64 -6.55
CA GLY A 300 -10.07 6.19 -6.59
C GLY A 300 -11.12 5.76 -7.62
N GLY A 301 -11.38 4.45 -7.73
CA GLY A 301 -12.32 3.92 -8.72
C GLY A 301 -13.73 4.51 -8.61
N ALA A 302 -14.25 4.74 -7.39
CA ALA A 302 -15.57 5.36 -7.19
C ALA A 302 -15.60 6.82 -7.66
N GLY A 303 -14.55 7.61 -7.31
CA GLY A 303 -14.48 9.02 -7.70
C GLY A 303 -14.31 9.19 -9.22
N MET A 304 -13.46 8.37 -9.85
CA MET A 304 -13.29 8.41 -11.30
C MET A 304 -14.56 7.96 -12.05
N THR A 305 -15.24 6.91 -11.55
CA THR A 305 -16.56 6.51 -12.09
C THR A 305 -17.56 7.66 -12.01
N ALA A 306 -17.66 8.29 -10.85
CA ALA A 306 -18.57 9.41 -10.65
C ALA A 306 -18.25 10.60 -11.55
N ALA A 307 -16.95 10.93 -11.70
CA ALA A 307 -16.50 12.05 -12.52
C ALA A 307 -16.81 11.84 -14.00
N ILE A 308 -16.49 10.66 -14.55
CA ILE A 308 -16.74 10.33 -15.95
C ILE A 308 -18.25 10.43 -16.25
N LYS A 309 -19.10 9.83 -15.41
CA LYS A 309 -20.55 9.84 -15.60
C LYS A 309 -21.16 11.24 -15.46
N ALA A 310 -20.72 12.03 -14.49
CA ALA A 310 -21.20 13.40 -14.29
C ALA A 310 -20.82 14.29 -15.48
N THR A 311 -19.61 14.18 -16.00
CA THR A 311 -19.15 14.91 -17.18
C THR A 311 -19.88 14.46 -18.44
N GLN A 312 -20.13 13.14 -18.62
CA GLN A 312 -20.98 12.63 -19.71
C GLN A 312 -22.43 13.15 -19.63
N ALA A 313 -22.91 13.47 -18.42
CA ALA A 313 -24.20 14.12 -18.21
C ALA A 313 -24.16 15.67 -18.39
N GLY A 314 -23.03 16.23 -18.80
CA GLY A 314 -22.85 17.65 -19.12
C GLY A 314 -22.60 18.55 -17.90
N LYS A 315 -22.08 18.00 -16.78
CA LYS A 315 -21.69 18.79 -15.60
C LYS A 315 -20.21 19.13 -15.63
N ASP A 316 -19.87 20.31 -15.11
CA ASP A 316 -18.50 20.66 -14.80
C ASP A 316 -18.06 19.92 -13.52
N VAL A 317 -16.91 19.26 -13.58
CA VAL A 317 -16.40 18.42 -12.49
C VAL A 317 -14.95 18.77 -12.17
N ILE A 318 -14.65 18.86 -10.87
CA ILE A 318 -13.27 18.92 -10.37
C ILE A 318 -13.07 17.73 -9.44
N ILE A 319 -12.01 16.95 -9.68
CA ILE A 319 -11.52 15.91 -8.75
C ILE A 319 -10.38 16.51 -7.93
N VAL A 320 -10.42 16.31 -6.61
CA VAL A 320 -9.33 16.68 -5.70
C VAL A 320 -8.71 15.40 -5.15
N GLU A 321 -7.42 15.19 -5.43
CA GLU A 321 -6.66 14.01 -5.04
C GLU A 321 -5.41 14.42 -4.28
N LYS A 322 -5.25 13.87 -3.06
CA LYS A 322 -4.10 14.19 -2.21
C LYS A 322 -2.81 13.50 -2.60
N MET A 323 -2.92 12.39 -3.34
CA MET A 323 -1.76 11.68 -3.88
C MET A 323 -1.32 12.31 -5.20
N PRO A 324 -0.06 12.10 -5.61
CA PRO A 324 0.42 12.57 -6.91
C PRO A 324 -0.13 11.74 -8.08
N TYR A 325 -0.93 10.72 -7.83
CA TYR A 325 -1.50 9.79 -8.82
C TYR A 325 -2.92 9.36 -8.44
N VAL A 326 -3.67 8.87 -9.42
CA VAL A 326 -5.03 8.34 -9.25
C VAL A 326 -5.03 6.85 -8.92
N GLY A 327 -6.17 6.32 -8.51
CA GLY A 327 -6.44 4.89 -8.37
C GLY A 327 -6.58 4.39 -6.93
N GLY A 328 -5.78 4.88 -5.99
CA GLY A 328 -5.87 4.48 -4.58
C GLY A 328 -5.86 2.95 -4.38
N ASN A 329 -6.74 2.43 -3.51
CA ASN A 329 -6.89 0.98 -3.30
C ASN A 329 -7.36 0.24 -4.56
N THR A 330 -8.07 0.91 -5.47
CA THR A 330 -8.57 0.28 -6.71
C THR A 330 -7.43 -0.27 -7.55
N THR A 331 -6.31 0.46 -7.70
CA THR A 331 -5.13 -0.02 -8.46
C THR A 331 -4.61 -1.37 -7.95
N LYS A 332 -4.76 -1.65 -6.65
CA LYS A 332 -4.25 -2.86 -6.01
C LYS A 332 -5.21 -4.06 -6.09
N ALA A 333 -6.42 -3.91 -6.65
CA ALA A 333 -7.38 -4.99 -6.77
C ALA A 333 -6.93 -6.02 -7.83
N THR A 334 -6.78 -7.29 -7.41
CA THR A 334 -6.22 -8.35 -8.25
C THR A 334 -7.27 -9.30 -8.83
N GLY A 335 -8.43 -9.43 -8.20
CA GLY A 335 -9.43 -10.44 -8.55
C GLY A 335 -10.29 -10.06 -9.76
N GLY A 336 -11.39 -9.37 -9.51
CA GLY A 336 -12.37 -8.97 -10.52
C GLY A 336 -13.53 -8.20 -9.90
N MET A 337 -14.58 -7.96 -10.70
CA MET A 337 -15.83 -7.33 -10.30
C MET A 337 -16.94 -8.37 -10.23
N ASN A 338 -17.62 -8.50 -9.09
CA ASN A 338 -18.82 -9.32 -9.00
C ASN A 338 -20.00 -8.65 -9.69
N ALA A 339 -20.68 -9.41 -10.58
CA ALA A 339 -21.91 -8.98 -11.22
C ALA A 339 -22.79 -10.21 -11.56
N ALA A 340 -24.10 -10.05 -11.51
CA ALA A 340 -25.07 -11.08 -11.81
C ALA A 340 -25.93 -10.70 -13.04
N GLU A 341 -26.41 -11.71 -13.76
CA GLU A 341 -27.28 -11.55 -14.94
C GLU A 341 -26.65 -10.72 -16.06
N THR A 342 -25.32 -10.83 -16.24
CA THR A 342 -24.58 -10.10 -17.27
C THR A 342 -24.70 -10.80 -18.63
N HIS A 343 -24.49 -10.04 -19.70
CA HIS A 343 -24.40 -10.62 -21.05
C HIS A 343 -23.25 -11.62 -21.17
N TYR A 344 -22.10 -11.40 -20.49
CA TYR A 344 -20.99 -12.34 -20.48
C TYR A 344 -21.34 -13.67 -19.81
N GLN A 345 -22.14 -13.66 -18.74
CA GLN A 345 -22.64 -14.90 -18.13
C GLN A 345 -23.57 -15.65 -19.10
N ALA A 346 -24.48 -14.92 -19.75
CA ALA A 346 -25.41 -15.49 -20.74
C ALA A 346 -24.66 -16.11 -21.91
N GLU A 347 -23.65 -15.47 -22.49
CA GLU A 347 -22.80 -15.96 -23.56
C GLU A 347 -22.04 -17.25 -23.21
N GLN A 348 -21.65 -17.38 -21.92
CA GLN A 348 -20.91 -18.53 -21.38
C GLN A 348 -21.84 -19.63 -20.81
N GLY A 349 -23.17 -19.45 -20.89
CA GLY A 349 -24.14 -20.37 -20.31
C GLY A 349 -24.06 -20.50 -18.80
N ILE A 350 -23.66 -19.42 -18.11
CA ILE A 350 -23.57 -19.35 -16.65
C ILE A 350 -24.90 -18.81 -16.12
N GLU A 351 -25.55 -19.58 -15.26
CA GLU A 351 -26.76 -19.15 -14.56
C GLU A 351 -26.38 -18.50 -13.22
N ASP A 352 -26.83 -17.27 -13.01
CA ASP A 352 -26.73 -16.52 -11.76
C ASP A 352 -27.93 -15.57 -11.63
N THR A 353 -28.24 -15.11 -10.43
CA THR A 353 -29.35 -14.17 -10.19
C THR A 353 -28.94 -13.09 -9.22
N VAL A 354 -29.58 -11.92 -9.36
CA VAL A 354 -29.49 -10.81 -8.42
C VAL A 354 -29.78 -11.28 -6.98
N GLU A 355 -30.82 -12.10 -6.78
CA GLU A 355 -31.22 -12.59 -5.47
C GLU A 355 -30.12 -13.47 -4.84
N GLN A 356 -29.51 -14.38 -5.63
CA GLN A 356 -28.41 -15.20 -5.13
C GLN A 356 -27.17 -14.36 -4.80
N PHE A 357 -26.90 -13.33 -5.59
CA PHE A 357 -25.82 -12.38 -5.28
C PHE A 357 -26.06 -11.65 -3.96
N VAL A 358 -27.31 -11.18 -3.71
CA VAL A 358 -27.72 -10.58 -2.44
C VAL A 358 -27.53 -11.55 -1.27
N GLU A 359 -28.05 -12.79 -1.38
CA GLU A 359 -27.96 -13.78 -0.29
C GLU A 359 -26.50 -14.15 0.02
N ASP A 360 -25.64 -14.36 -0.98
CA ASP A 360 -24.23 -14.64 -0.79
C ASP A 360 -23.55 -13.46 -0.06
N THR A 361 -23.83 -12.22 -0.48
CA THR A 361 -23.26 -11.01 0.12
C THR A 361 -23.71 -10.80 1.56
N MET A 362 -25.00 -10.97 1.84
CA MET A 362 -25.55 -10.91 3.21
C MET A 362 -24.88 -11.93 4.12
N LYS A 363 -24.84 -13.20 3.68
CA LYS A 363 -24.19 -14.27 4.43
C LYS A 363 -22.70 -14.02 4.62
N GLY A 364 -22.01 -13.54 3.58
CA GLY A 364 -20.58 -13.20 3.64
C GLY A 364 -20.28 -12.07 4.61
N GLY A 365 -21.21 -11.11 4.76
CA GLY A 365 -21.15 -9.98 5.67
C GLY A 365 -21.73 -10.28 7.07
N HIS A 366 -21.99 -11.54 7.40
CA HIS A 366 -22.55 -11.99 8.68
C HIS A 366 -23.96 -11.44 8.97
N ASP A 367 -24.75 -11.16 7.94
CA ASP A 367 -26.12 -10.63 7.97
C ASP A 367 -26.28 -9.28 8.71
N ILE A 368 -25.18 -8.52 8.89
CA ILE A 368 -25.23 -7.16 9.45
C ILE A 368 -25.25 -6.05 8.38
N ASN A 369 -25.06 -6.41 7.12
CA ASN A 369 -25.17 -5.49 5.99
C ASN A 369 -26.54 -4.82 5.93
N ASP A 370 -26.63 -3.61 5.39
CA ASP A 370 -27.90 -3.05 4.94
C ASP A 370 -28.35 -3.75 3.65
N ARG A 371 -29.36 -4.63 3.80
CA ARG A 371 -29.90 -5.41 2.65
C ARG A 371 -30.34 -4.52 1.48
N SER A 372 -30.81 -3.29 1.76
CA SER A 372 -31.25 -2.38 0.70
C SER A 372 -30.07 -1.92 -0.17
N LEU A 373 -28.92 -1.61 0.44
CA LEU A 373 -27.71 -1.25 -0.27
C LEU A 373 -27.13 -2.45 -1.04
N VAL A 374 -27.10 -3.63 -0.41
CA VAL A 374 -26.65 -4.88 -1.08
C VAL A 374 -27.53 -5.18 -2.30
N THR A 375 -28.86 -5.02 -2.17
CA THR A 375 -29.80 -5.23 -3.29
C THR A 375 -29.50 -4.29 -4.45
N VAL A 376 -29.30 -3.00 -4.15
CA VAL A 376 -28.96 -2.00 -5.17
C VAL A 376 -27.63 -2.35 -5.86
N MET A 377 -26.60 -2.72 -5.10
CA MET A 377 -25.32 -3.14 -5.68
C MET A 377 -25.51 -4.32 -6.65
N ALA A 378 -26.28 -5.33 -6.27
CA ALA A 378 -26.53 -6.51 -7.11
C ALA A 378 -27.38 -6.19 -8.35
N GLU A 379 -28.47 -5.43 -8.20
CA GLU A 379 -29.39 -5.05 -9.30
C GLU A 379 -28.70 -4.19 -10.38
N TYR A 380 -27.75 -3.32 -9.97
CA TYR A 380 -27.06 -2.43 -10.89
C TYR A 380 -25.76 -3.03 -11.44
N SER A 381 -25.34 -4.20 -10.95
CA SER A 381 -24.05 -4.79 -11.31
C SER A 381 -23.92 -5.14 -12.81
N ALA A 382 -24.97 -5.67 -13.45
CA ALA A 382 -24.95 -5.93 -14.90
C ALA A 382 -24.80 -4.64 -15.72
N LYS A 383 -25.56 -3.59 -15.35
CA LYS A 383 -25.44 -2.27 -16.00
C LYS A 383 -24.07 -1.65 -15.82
N ALA A 384 -23.40 -1.92 -14.68
CA ALA A 384 -22.06 -1.46 -14.44
C ALA A 384 -21.05 -2.16 -15.37
N ILE A 385 -21.21 -3.46 -15.64
CA ILE A 385 -20.43 -4.19 -16.66
C ILE A 385 -20.66 -3.59 -18.06
N ASP A 386 -21.92 -3.37 -18.45
CA ASP A 386 -22.25 -2.75 -19.75
C ASP A 386 -21.64 -1.34 -19.89
N TRP A 387 -21.62 -0.56 -18.80
CA TRP A 387 -20.98 0.74 -18.80
C TRP A 387 -19.46 0.66 -18.93
N LEU A 388 -18.81 -0.28 -18.22
CA LEU A 388 -17.38 -0.53 -18.36
C LEU A 388 -17.01 -0.89 -19.80
N ASP A 389 -17.79 -1.73 -20.47
CA ASP A 389 -17.61 -2.04 -21.89
C ASP A 389 -17.67 -0.79 -22.75
N SER A 390 -18.64 0.10 -22.48
CA SER A 390 -18.86 1.32 -23.25
C SER A 390 -17.70 2.33 -23.16
N ILE A 391 -16.91 2.28 -22.08
CA ILE A 391 -15.73 3.13 -21.87
C ILE A 391 -14.41 2.42 -22.22
N GLY A 392 -14.47 1.23 -22.81
CA GLY A 392 -13.29 0.49 -23.26
C GLY A 392 -12.61 -0.34 -22.18
N ALA A 393 -13.35 -0.77 -21.16
CA ALA A 393 -12.86 -1.60 -20.04
C ALA A 393 -13.63 -2.94 -19.90
N PRO A 394 -13.73 -3.78 -20.96
CA PRO A 394 -14.48 -5.04 -20.90
C PRO A 394 -13.89 -6.05 -19.92
N LEU A 395 -14.76 -6.76 -19.20
CA LEU A 395 -14.42 -7.80 -18.23
C LEU A 395 -15.08 -9.16 -18.60
N PRO A 396 -14.69 -9.80 -19.71
CA PRO A 396 -15.42 -10.93 -20.26
C PRO A 396 -15.17 -12.27 -19.56
N LYS A 397 -14.09 -12.39 -18.78
CA LYS A 397 -13.73 -13.64 -18.12
C LYS A 397 -14.50 -13.81 -16.82
N VAL A 398 -15.39 -14.81 -16.74
CA VAL A 398 -16.25 -15.05 -15.58
C VAL A 398 -15.80 -16.29 -14.80
N SER A 399 -15.52 -16.12 -13.50
CA SER A 399 -15.05 -17.20 -12.62
C SER A 399 -15.71 -17.17 -11.23
N PHE A 400 -15.30 -18.07 -10.34
CA PHE A 400 -15.75 -18.08 -8.94
C PHE A 400 -14.97 -17.06 -8.10
N SER A 401 -15.65 -16.42 -7.13
CA SER A 401 -15.03 -15.76 -5.98
C SER A 401 -15.30 -16.55 -4.71
N GLY A 402 -14.39 -16.46 -3.72
CA GLY A 402 -14.57 -17.09 -2.41
C GLY A 402 -15.84 -16.59 -1.73
N GLY A 403 -16.71 -17.53 -1.29
CA GLY A 403 -18.00 -17.23 -0.67
C GLY A 403 -19.17 -17.02 -1.64
N ALA A 404 -18.94 -17.05 -2.95
CA ALA A 404 -20.01 -16.99 -3.94
C ALA A 404 -20.56 -18.40 -4.28
N THR A 405 -21.87 -18.51 -4.42
CA THR A 405 -22.54 -19.74 -4.85
C THR A 405 -22.36 -20.00 -6.34
N ASN A 406 -22.38 -18.94 -7.15
CA ASN A 406 -22.28 -19.00 -8.61
C ASN A 406 -21.03 -18.27 -9.13
N ARG A 407 -20.69 -18.54 -10.39
CA ARG A 407 -19.61 -17.85 -11.11
C ARG A 407 -20.08 -16.43 -11.45
N ARG A 408 -19.51 -15.41 -10.80
CA ARG A 408 -19.92 -14.01 -11.00
C ARG A 408 -18.80 -13.00 -10.98
N ILE A 409 -17.56 -13.40 -10.69
CA ILE A 409 -16.44 -12.48 -10.72
C ILE A 409 -15.94 -12.29 -12.15
N HIS A 410 -16.07 -11.07 -12.66
CA HIS A 410 -15.67 -10.66 -14.00
C HIS A 410 -14.28 -10.06 -13.99
N ALA A 411 -13.42 -10.48 -14.91
CA ALA A 411 -12.02 -10.08 -15.00
C ALA A 411 -11.60 -9.79 -16.45
N PRO A 412 -10.47 -9.07 -16.66
CA PRO A 412 -9.89 -8.87 -17.98
C PRO A 412 -9.57 -10.19 -18.68
N GLU A 413 -9.70 -10.21 -20.02
CA GLU A 413 -9.49 -11.42 -20.84
C GLU A 413 -8.08 -11.99 -20.69
N ASP A 414 -7.06 -11.16 -20.58
CA ASP A 414 -5.65 -11.55 -20.47
C ASP A 414 -5.26 -12.05 -19.07
N GLY A 415 -6.19 -11.99 -18.09
CA GLY A 415 -5.99 -12.40 -16.71
C GLY A 415 -5.14 -11.41 -15.88
N SER A 416 -4.95 -10.18 -16.34
CA SER A 416 -4.34 -9.12 -15.55
C SER A 416 -5.19 -8.74 -14.34
N GLY A 417 -4.59 -8.07 -13.34
CA GLY A 417 -5.33 -7.57 -12.18
C GLY A 417 -6.37 -6.52 -12.58
N VAL A 418 -7.62 -6.72 -12.16
CA VAL A 418 -8.74 -5.87 -12.55
C VAL A 418 -8.53 -4.39 -12.19
N GLY A 419 -7.84 -4.12 -11.06
CA GLY A 419 -7.69 -2.76 -10.55
C GLY A 419 -6.84 -1.87 -11.44
N ALA A 420 -5.62 -2.28 -11.76
CA ALA A 420 -4.74 -1.55 -12.66
C ALA A 420 -5.38 -1.36 -14.04
N TYR A 421 -6.01 -2.42 -14.56
CA TYR A 421 -6.74 -2.40 -15.82
C TYR A 421 -7.85 -1.34 -15.85
N LEU A 422 -8.71 -1.30 -14.82
CA LEU A 422 -9.78 -0.30 -14.70
C LEU A 422 -9.24 1.12 -14.52
N VAL A 423 -8.22 1.30 -13.68
CA VAL A 423 -7.62 2.63 -13.45
C VAL A 423 -7.02 3.19 -14.72
N THR A 424 -6.35 2.37 -15.53
CA THR A 424 -5.84 2.78 -16.86
C THR A 424 -6.97 3.25 -17.79
N ALA A 425 -8.07 2.51 -17.83
CA ALA A 425 -9.22 2.90 -18.65
C ALA A 425 -9.92 4.17 -18.12
N PHE A 426 -10.10 4.29 -16.80
CA PHE A 426 -10.69 5.48 -16.19
C PHE A 426 -9.84 6.72 -16.43
N ARG A 427 -8.52 6.64 -16.23
CA ARG A 427 -7.60 7.73 -16.50
C ARG A 427 -7.72 8.22 -17.95
N LYS A 428 -7.66 7.28 -18.89
CA LYS A 428 -7.83 7.61 -20.32
C LYS A 428 -9.15 8.36 -20.58
N ASN A 429 -10.27 7.94 -19.99
CA ASN A 429 -11.54 8.63 -20.17
C ASN A 429 -11.56 10.01 -19.48
N ILE A 430 -10.92 10.17 -18.32
CA ILE A 430 -10.75 11.46 -17.64
C ILE A 430 -9.99 12.44 -18.55
N ASP A 431 -8.89 12.01 -19.14
CA ASP A 431 -8.06 12.82 -20.04
C ASP A 431 -8.83 13.18 -21.32
N GLU A 432 -9.50 12.20 -21.96
CA GLU A 432 -10.30 12.43 -23.18
C GLU A 432 -11.49 13.37 -22.95
N LEU A 433 -12.09 13.34 -21.75
CA LEU A 433 -13.20 14.24 -21.38
C LEU A 433 -12.71 15.60 -20.85
N GLY A 434 -11.40 15.77 -20.63
CA GLY A 434 -10.82 17.00 -20.10
C GLY A 434 -11.22 17.31 -18.66
N ILE A 435 -11.44 16.28 -17.82
CA ILE A 435 -11.83 16.45 -16.42
C ILE A 435 -10.63 16.96 -15.62
N LYS A 436 -10.80 18.07 -14.91
CA LYS A 436 -9.71 18.63 -14.07
C LYS A 436 -9.49 17.74 -12.85
N VAL A 437 -8.27 17.22 -12.72
CA VAL A 437 -7.77 16.55 -11.51
C VAL A 437 -6.73 17.44 -10.84
N MET A 438 -6.94 17.76 -9.56
CA MET A 438 -6.01 18.51 -8.73
C MET A 438 -5.22 17.50 -7.88
N TYR A 439 -4.03 17.14 -8.35
CA TYR A 439 -3.11 16.23 -7.65
C TYR A 439 -2.44 16.92 -6.46
N GLU A 440 -1.89 16.14 -5.53
CA GLU A 440 -1.19 16.62 -4.33
C GLU A 440 -1.98 17.70 -3.59
N THR A 441 -3.31 17.63 -3.70
CA THR A 441 -4.26 18.58 -3.14
C THR A 441 -5.17 17.85 -2.16
N LYS A 442 -4.99 18.11 -0.88
CA LYS A 442 -5.75 17.48 0.20
C LYS A 442 -7.00 18.28 0.51
N ALA A 443 -8.18 17.70 0.39
CA ALA A 443 -9.40 18.26 0.95
C ALA A 443 -9.34 18.21 2.48
N THR A 444 -9.65 19.34 3.13
CA THR A 444 -9.57 19.51 4.58
C THR A 444 -10.92 19.62 5.25
N ASP A 445 -11.90 20.23 4.58
CA ASP A 445 -13.22 20.51 5.15
C ASP A 445 -14.32 20.50 4.08
N ILE A 446 -15.53 20.10 4.48
CA ILE A 446 -16.73 20.28 3.70
C ILE A 446 -17.37 21.62 4.10
N MET A 447 -17.59 22.50 3.14
CA MET A 447 -18.30 23.76 3.38
C MET A 447 -19.80 23.54 3.40
N THR A 448 -20.48 24.08 4.40
CA THR A 448 -21.93 23.99 4.52
C THR A 448 -22.59 25.36 4.63
N LEU A 449 -23.78 25.49 4.04
CA LEU A 449 -24.63 26.67 4.17
C LEU A 449 -26.08 26.21 4.42
N ASP A 450 -26.67 26.64 5.51
CA ASP A 450 -28.02 26.23 5.94
C ASP A 450 -28.22 24.71 6.01
N GLY A 451 -27.13 23.98 6.38
CA GLY A 451 -27.12 22.51 6.48
C GLY A 451 -26.90 21.76 5.16
N ALA A 452 -26.77 22.46 4.03
CA ALA A 452 -26.43 21.86 2.75
C ALA A 452 -24.92 21.96 2.46
N ALA A 453 -24.30 20.96 1.85
CA ALA A 453 -22.95 21.03 1.34
C ALA A 453 -22.91 21.95 0.10
N VAL A 454 -21.94 22.88 0.10
CA VAL A 454 -21.80 23.93 -0.93
C VAL A 454 -20.38 24.00 -1.51
N GLY A 455 -19.55 22.99 -1.23
CA GLY A 455 -18.17 22.90 -1.69
C GLY A 455 -17.23 22.37 -0.62
N ILE A 456 -15.94 22.53 -0.85
CA ILE A 456 -14.88 22.06 0.05
C ILE A 456 -13.79 23.12 0.22
N MET A 457 -13.02 23.00 1.32
CA MET A 457 -11.72 23.59 1.44
C MET A 457 -10.66 22.53 1.15
N ALA A 458 -9.56 22.94 0.52
CA ALA A 458 -8.46 22.04 0.21
C ALA A 458 -7.12 22.80 0.28
N GLU A 459 -6.01 22.07 0.36
CA GLU A 459 -4.68 22.63 0.38
C GLU A 459 -3.69 21.79 -0.44
N SER A 460 -2.79 22.44 -1.13
CA SER A 460 -1.56 21.86 -1.69
C SER A 460 -0.34 22.36 -0.92
N LYS A 461 0.88 22.04 -1.40
CA LYS A 461 2.14 22.51 -0.78
C LYS A 461 2.15 24.02 -0.60
N ASP A 462 1.66 24.80 -1.56
CA ASP A 462 1.81 26.25 -1.66
C ASP A 462 0.50 27.04 -1.79
N THR A 463 -0.66 26.38 -1.86
CA THR A 463 -1.96 27.03 -2.11
C THR A 463 -3.07 26.48 -1.23
N TYR A 464 -3.87 27.37 -0.64
CA TYR A 464 -5.17 27.07 -0.06
C TYR A 464 -6.25 27.30 -1.09
N TYR A 465 -7.13 26.32 -1.26
CA TYR A 465 -8.25 26.37 -2.20
C TYR A 465 -9.58 26.47 -1.46
N THR A 466 -10.47 27.30 -1.97
CA THR A 466 -11.89 27.27 -1.68
C THR A 466 -12.62 26.86 -2.96
N ILE A 467 -13.19 25.65 -2.99
CA ILE A 467 -13.86 25.13 -4.18
C ILE A 467 -15.36 25.13 -3.92
N HIS A 468 -16.06 26.08 -4.53
CA HIS A 468 -17.51 26.16 -4.48
C HIS A 468 -18.12 25.15 -5.45
N ALA A 469 -19.10 24.38 -4.98
CA ALA A 469 -19.81 23.40 -5.79
C ALA A 469 -21.26 23.30 -5.38
N LYS A 470 -22.14 22.91 -6.31
CA LYS A 470 -23.55 22.61 -6.01
C LYS A 470 -23.69 21.28 -5.27
N ALA A 471 -22.80 20.32 -5.56
CA ALA A 471 -22.75 19.02 -4.91
C ALA A 471 -21.33 18.59 -4.63
N VAL A 472 -21.16 17.81 -3.54
CA VAL A 472 -19.89 17.19 -3.10
C VAL A 472 -20.06 15.68 -3.09
N ILE A 473 -19.14 14.95 -3.73
CA ILE A 473 -19.08 13.50 -3.68
C ILE A 473 -17.82 13.08 -2.93
N LEU A 474 -17.96 12.38 -1.81
CA LEU A 474 -16.85 11.77 -1.08
C LEU A 474 -16.55 10.38 -1.66
N ALA A 475 -15.31 10.20 -2.15
CA ALA A 475 -14.81 8.95 -2.72
C ALA A 475 -13.37 8.67 -2.25
N THR A 476 -13.07 9.02 -1.00
CA THR A 476 -11.74 9.07 -0.40
C THR A 476 -11.16 7.72 0.00
N GLY A 477 -11.93 6.65 -0.14
CA GLY A 477 -11.59 5.34 0.42
C GLY A 477 -11.76 5.29 1.94
N GLY A 478 -11.37 4.15 2.53
CA GLY A 478 -11.49 3.91 3.96
C GLY A 478 -10.32 4.48 4.78
N PHE A 479 -9.99 3.81 5.88
CA PHE A 479 -8.93 4.24 6.81
C PHE A 479 -7.88 3.14 7.09
N GLY A 480 -7.76 2.14 6.20
CA GLY A 480 -6.89 0.97 6.39
C GLY A 480 -5.39 1.29 6.51
N ASN A 481 -4.94 2.50 6.19
CA ASN A 481 -3.57 2.98 6.40
C ASN A 481 -3.48 4.09 7.46
N ASN A 482 -4.43 4.13 8.41
CA ASN A 482 -4.40 5.04 9.56
C ASN A 482 -4.39 4.23 10.86
N GLU A 483 -3.20 3.95 11.40
CA GLU A 483 -3.05 3.16 12.62
C GLU A 483 -3.83 3.78 13.79
N GLY A 484 -3.90 5.12 13.88
CA GLY A 484 -4.66 5.80 14.92
C GLY A 484 -6.14 5.45 14.89
N MET A 485 -6.78 5.48 13.72
CA MET A 485 -8.18 5.08 13.56
C MET A 485 -8.36 3.55 13.75
N ILE A 486 -7.45 2.75 13.18
CA ILE A 486 -7.49 1.28 13.35
C ILE A 486 -7.49 0.92 14.84
N VAL A 487 -6.52 1.42 15.59
CA VAL A 487 -6.37 1.12 17.02
C VAL A 487 -7.52 1.71 17.86
N HIS A 488 -8.09 2.84 17.43
CA HIS A 488 -9.25 3.43 18.09
C HIS A 488 -10.48 2.50 18.02
N TYR A 489 -10.78 1.97 16.84
CA TYR A 489 -11.97 1.12 16.64
C TYR A 489 -11.70 -0.36 16.89
N LYS A 490 -10.46 -0.85 16.73
CA LYS A 490 -10.08 -2.26 16.90
C LYS A 490 -8.66 -2.38 17.49
N PRO A 491 -8.51 -2.18 18.81
CA PRO A 491 -7.21 -2.10 19.50
C PRO A 491 -6.30 -3.32 19.33
N ASP A 492 -6.88 -4.49 19.09
CA ASP A 492 -6.19 -5.76 18.86
C ASP A 492 -5.45 -5.82 17.51
N LEU A 493 -5.71 -4.89 16.60
CA LEU A 493 -5.00 -4.78 15.31
C LEU A 493 -3.79 -3.86 15.36
N LYS A 494 -3.36 -3.40 16.54
CA LYS A 494 -2.16 -2.56 16.66
C LYS A 494 -0.92 -3.25 16.08
N GLY A 495 -0.20 -2.55 15.20
CA GLY A 495 1.02 -3.05 14.57
C GLY A 495 0.80 -4.07 13.44
N THR A 496 -0.47 -4.33 13.05
CA THR A 496 -0.78 -5.17 11.91
C THR A 496 -0.45 -4.42 10.61
N VAL A 497 0.28 -5.06 9.70
CA VAL A 497 0.60 -4.49 8.39
C VAL A 497 -0.67 -4.24 7.56
N THR A 498 -0.59 -3.34 6.60
CA THR A 498 -1.73 -3.02 5.73
C THR A 498 -1.39 -3.19 4.26
N THR A 499 -2.33 -3.70 3.49
CA THR A 499 -2.26 -3.75 2.03
C THR A 499 -2.82 -2.49 1.38
N SER A 500 -3.39 -1.57 2.17
CA SER A 500 -3.99 -0.33 1.68
C SER A 500 -2.97 0.61 1.03
N ALA A 501 -3.42 1.41 0.10
CA ALA A 501 -2.62 2.47 -0.49
C ALA A 501 -2.32 3.56 0.56
N PRO A 502 -1.19 4.29 0.45
CA PRO A 502 -0.78 5.30 1.43
C PRO A 502 -1.82 6.38 1.70
N GLY A 503 -2.62 6.72 0.68
CA GLY A 503 -3.67 7.72 0.78
C GLY A 503 -4.93 7.29 1.54
N ILE A 504 -5.05 6.06 2.01
CA ILE A 504 -6.27 5.52 2.65
C ILE A 504 -6.24 5.79 4.17
N THR A 505 -6.49 7.04 4.55
CA THR A 505 -6.27 7.55 5.91
C THR A 505 -7.55 8.04 6.62
N GLY A 506 -8.74 7.87 6.01
CA GLY A 506 -10.01 8.17 6.65
C GLY A 506 -10.43 9.65 6.59
N ASP A 507 -9.75 10.49 5.81
CA ASP A 507 -10.02 11.93 5.78
C ASP A 507 -11.48 12.27 5.44
N GLY A 508 -12.08 11.57 4.46
CA GLY A 508 -13.48 11.80 4.07
C GLY A 508 -14.48 11.39 5.15
N ILE A 509 -14.17 10.34 5.92
CA ILE A 509 -14.99 9.91 7.06
C ILE A 509 -14.98 11.01 8.12
N LEU A 510 -13.81 11.52 8.47
CA LEU A 510 -13.66 12.58 9.47
C LEU A 510 -14.32 13.89 9.02
N MET A 511 -14.19 14.27 7.75
CA MET A 511 -14.86 15.44 7.20
C MET A 511 -16.38 15.30 7.20
N ALA A 512 -16.91 14.13 6.88
CA ALA A 512 -18.33 13.85 6.90
C ALA A 512 -18.90 13.89 8.34
N GLU A 513 -18.20 13.28 9.30
CA GLU A 513 -18.57 13.32 10.72
C GLU A 513 -18.60 14.77 11.24
N ALA A 514 -17.63 15.61 10.84
CA ALA A 514 -17.56 17.01 11.24
C ALA A 514 -18.76 17.84 10.78
N VAL A 515 -19.46 17.45 9.70
CA VAL A 515 -20.70 18.08 9.23
C VAL A 515 -21.96 17.35 9.68
N GLY A 516 -21.85 16.38 10.59
CA GLY A 516 -22.96 15.69 11.25
C GLY A 516 -23.42 14.41 10.57
N ALA A 517 -22.63 13.81 9.67
CA ALA A 517 -22.93 12.51 9.10
C ALA A 517 -22.92 11.40 10.16
N ASP A 518 -23.82 10.43 10.01
CA ASP A 518 -23.84 9.19 10.79
C ASP A 518 -22.82 8.19 10.22
N LEU A 519 -22.20 7.38 11.10
CA LEU A 519 -21.27 6.32 10.74
C LEU A 519 -21.89 4.95 11.04
N VAL A 520 -21.60 3.97 10.20
CA VAL A 520 -22.10 2.60 10.37
C VAL A 520 -20.97 1.59 10.18
N ASP A 521 -20.98 0.52 10.96
CA ASP A 521 -20.03 -0.60 10.91
C ASP A 521 -18.56 -0.18 11.02
N ILE A 522 -18.24 0.96 11.61
CA ILE A 522 -16.91 1.58 11.59
C ILE A 522 -15.82 0.71 12.23
N ASP A 523 -16.18 -0.21 13.12
CA ASP A 523 -15.30 -1.18 13.75
C ASP A 523 -15.10 -2.46 12.92
N GLN A 524 -15.77 -2.58 11.79
CA GLN A 524 -15.63 -3.74 10.91
C GLN A 524 -14.44 -3.54 9.96
N ILE A 525 -13.32 -4.19 10.29
CA ILE A 525 -12.06 -4.11 9.56
C ILE A 525 -11.68 -5.52 9.09
N GLN A 526 -11.54 -5.70 7.78
CA GLN A 526 -11.18 -6.98 7.19
C GLN A 526 -9.67 -7.22 7.21
N LEU A 527 -9.28 -8.40 7.66
CA LEU A 527 -7.96 -8.95 7.45
C LEU A 527 -7.93 -9.80 6.18
N HIS A 528 -6.85 -9.70 5.40
CA HIS A 528 -6.54 -10.65 4.34
C HIS A 528 -5.53 -11.67 4.87
N PRO A 529 -5.78 -12.99 4.76
CA PRO A 529 -4.94 -13.99 5.40
C PRO A 529 -3.53 -14.08 4.78
N THR A 530 -3.40 -13.83 3.50
CA THR A 530 -2.15 -14.06 2.79
C THR A 530 -1.45 -12.75 2.44
N VAL A 531 -0.80 -12.13 3.44
CA VAL A 531 0.00 -10.90 3.28
C VAL A 531 1.45 -11.19 3.70
N GLU A 532 2.38 -10.90 2.80
CA GLU A 532 3.80 -10.94 3.15
C GLU A 532 4.14 -9.74 4.04
N GLN A 533 4.78 -9.98 5.19
CA GLN A 533 4.86 -8.99 6.28
C GLN A 533 5.97 -7.94 6.09
N GLY A 534 7.00 -8.24 5.29
CA GLY A 534 8.12 -7.31 5.06
C GLY A 534 7.78 -6.21 4.05
N THR A 535 7.03 -6.56 3.00
CA THR A 535 6.67 -5.66 1.91
C THR A 535 5.21 -5.23 1.93
N SER A 536 4.39 -5.80 2.83
CA SER A 536 2.92 -5.67 2.85
C SER A 536 2.26 -6.14 1.54
N MET A 537 2.94 -7.01 0.77
CA MET A 537 2.43 -7.51 -0.49
C MET A 537 1.32 -8.53 -0.26
N LEU A 538 0.18 -8.29 -0.89
CA LEU A 538 -0.93 -9.24 -0.90
C LEU A 538 -0.62 -10.39 -1.86
N ILE A 539 -0.71 -11.64 -1.37
CA ILE A 539 -0.69 -12.83 -2.21
C ILE A 539 -2.13 -13.14 -2.61
N THR A 540 -2.41 -13.08 -3.91
CA THR A 540 -3.77 -13.21 -4.45
C THR A 540 -4.43 -14.53 -4.04
N GLU A 541 -5.74 -14.49 -3.82
CA GLU A 541 -6.56 -15.67 -3.51
C GLU A 541 -6.47 -16.75 -4.59
N SER A 542 -6.18 -16.37 -5.83
CA SER A 542 -6.03 -17.33 -6.94
C SER A 542 -4.94 -18.37 -6.67
N VAL A 543 -3.86 -18.01 -5.95
CA VAL A 543 -2.80 -18.98 -5.61
C VAL A 543 -3.36 -20.16 -4.77
N ARG A 544 -4.20 -19.85 -3.78
CA ARG A 544 -4.92 -20.87 -3.00
C ARG A 544 -6.01 -21.54 -3.83
N GLY A 545 -6.73 -20.76 -4.63
CA GLY A 545 -7.78 -21.24 -5.53
C GLY A 545 -7.28 -22.26 -6.54
N ASP A 546 -6.07 -22.11 -7.04
CA ASP A 546 -5.47 -23.00 -8.03
C ASP A 546 -4.75 -24.23 -7.42
N GLY A 547 -4.74 -24.39 -6.08
CA GLY A 547 -4.25 -25.62 -5.44
C GLY A 547 -3.17 -25.44 -4.38
N ALA A 548 -2.65 -24.22 -4.12
CA ALA A 548 -1.73 -24.00 -3.03
C ALA A 548 -2.38 -24.30 -1.67
N ILE A 549 -1.55 -24.71 -0.71
CA ILE A 549 -1.97 -25.00 0.66
C ILE A 549 -1.30 -24.07 1.67
N LEU A 550 -1.90 -23.94 2.85
CA LEU A 550 -1.31 -23.24 3.99
C LEU A 550 -0.77 -24.25 5.01
N VAL A 551 0.50 -24.07 5.38
CA VAL A 551 1.13 -24.89 6.43
C VAL A 551 1.64 -24.02 7.56
N ASN A 552 1.53 -24.53 8.79
CA ASN A 552 2.09 -23.89 9.98
C ASN A 552 3.60 -24.22 10.17
N GLN A 553 4.18 -23.76 11.26
CA GLN A 553 5.59 -23.98 11.62
C GLN A 553 5.96 -25.45 11.86
N GLU A 554 4.95 -26.32 12.02
CA GLU A 554 5.17 -27.77 12.09
C GLU A 554 5.10 -28.45 10.70
N GLY A 555 4.85 -27.71 9.62
CA GLY A 555 4.69 -28.26 8.27
C GLY A 555 3.34 -28.91 8.02
N LYS A 556 2.32 -28.61 8.82
CA LYS A 556 0.97 -29.20 8.74
C LYS A 556 -0.03 -28.18 8.24
N ARG A 557 -0.98 -28.62 7.40
CA ARG A 557 -2.21 -27.88 7.11
C ARG A 557 -3.01 -27.70 8.40
N PHE A 558 -3.73 -26.61 8.52
CA PHE A 558 -4.47 -26.25 9.72
C PHE A 558 -5.88 -25.71 9.46
N THR A 559 -6.28 -25.55 8.21
CA THR A 559 -7.59 -25.02 7.80
C THR A 559 -7.93 -25.43 6.36
N ASN A 560 -9.18 -25.24 5.97
CA ASN A 560 -9.57 -25.14 4.55
C ASN A 560 -9.15 -23.75 4.04
N GLU A 561 -8.26 -23.73 3.09
CA GLU A 561 -7.65 -22.49 2.56
C GLU A 561 -8.63 -21.60 1.78
N LEU A 562 -9.81 -22.12 1.41
CA LEU A 562 -10.83 -21.43 0.63
C LEU A 562 -12.07 -21.00 1.44
N LEU A 563 -11.99 -21.05 2.77
CA LEU A 563 -12.97 -20.40 3.63
C LEU A 563 -12.93 -18.88 3.45
N THR A 564 -13.87 -18.18 4.09
CA THR A 564 -13.91 -16.72 4.11
C THR A 564 -12.62 -16.14 4.70
N ARG A 565 -12.26 -14.90 4.34
CA ARG A 565 -11.01 -14.25 4.75
C ARG A 565 -10.84 -14.20 6.26
N ASP A 566 -11.89 -13.85 6.97
CA ASP A 566 -11.94 -13.80 8.43
C ASP A 566 -11.69 -15.18 9.05
N ALA A 567 -12.32 -16.25 8.53
CA ALA A 567 -12.15 -17.61 9.04
C ALA A 567 -10.71 -18.12 8.83
N VAL A 568 -10.12 -17.91 7.65
CA VAL A 568 -8.72 -18.30 7.38
C VAL A 568 -7.76 -17.48 8.23
N SER A 569 -7.96 -16.15 8.32
CA SER A 569 -7.13 -15.27 9.15
C SER A 569 -7.19 -15.66 10.64
N ALA A 570 -8.37 -16.00 11.16
CA ALA A 570 -8.50 -16.46 12.54
C ALA A 570 -7.77 -17.79 12.78
N ALA A 571 -7.88 -18.74 11.84
CA ALA A 571 -7.16 -20.01 11.92
C ALA A 571 -5.64 -19.82 11.89
N GLU A 572 -5.15 -18.87 11.09
CA GLU A 572 -3.74 -18.54 10.98
C GLU A 572 -3.19 -17.84 12.22
N LEU A 573 -3.92 -16.85 12.76
CA LEU A 573 -3.55 -16.16 14.00
C LEU A 573 -3.50 -17.11 15.21
N ALA A 574 -4.23 -18.22 15.16
CA ALA A 574 -4.19 -19.27 16.18
C ALA A 574 -2.95 -20.19 16.09
N GLN A 575 -2.16 -20.11 14.99
CA GLN A 575 -0.93 -20.90 14.86
C GLN A 575 0.21 -20.32 15.70
N PRO A 576 1.23 -21.11 16.06
CA PRO A 576 2.42 -20.61 16.74
C PRO A 576 3.03 -19.42 15.99
N GLY A 577 3.30 -18.30 16.68
CA GLY A 577 3.85 -17.09 16.07
C GLY A 577 2.91 -16.31 15.16
N SER A 578 1.63 -16.73 15.03
CA SER A 578 0.57 -16.04 14.27
C SER A 578 0.93 -15.79 12.79
N TYR A 579 1.61 -16.76 12.17
CA TYR A 579 1.96 -16.75 10.75
C TYR A 579 1.88 -18.16 10.16
N ALA A 580 1.91 -18.25 8.84
CA ALA A 580 1.95 -19.52 8.09
C ALA A 580 2.88 -19.40 6.87
N TYR A 581 3.01 -20.49 6.14
CA TYR A 581 3.62 -20.52 4.81
C TYR A 581 2.57 -20.95 3.79
N ILE A 582 2.45 -20.19 2.68
CA ILE A 582 1.74 -20.67 1.51
C ILE A 582 2.71 -21.48 0.65
N ILE A 583 2.35 -22.74 0.36
CA ILE A 583 3.18 -23.68 -0.39
C ILE A 583 2.57 -23.90 -1.76
N PHE A 584 3.39 -23.80 -2.80
CA PHE A 584 3.02 -24.10 -4.20
C PHE A 584 4.21 -24.70 -4.94
N ASP A 585 4.01 -25.18 -6.16
CA ASP A 585 5.01 -25.84 -6.97
C ASP A 585 5.19 -25.18 -8.35
N GLN A 586 6.07 -25.72 -9.19
CA GLN A 586 6.35 -25.17 -10.51
C GLN A 586 5.12 -25.17 -11.42
N LYS A 587 4.24 -26.18 -11.32
CA LYS A 587 3.01 -26.24 -12.12
C LYS A 587 2.07 -25.06 -11.85
N LEU A 588 1.89 -24.69 -10.57
CA LEU A 588 1.11 -23.51 -10.21
C LEU A 588 1.79 -22.23 -10.70
N ARG A 589 3.12 -22.15 -10.57
CA ARG A 589 3.89 -21.00 -11.07
C ARG A 589 3.70 -20.80 -12.58
N ASP A 590 3.81 -21.87 -13.36
CA ASP A 590 3.63 -21.83 -14.82
C ASP A 590 2.19 -21.46 -15.24
N GLY A 591 1.21 -21.78 -14.40
CA GLY A 591 -0.21 -21.54 -14.65
C GLY A 591 -0.70 -20.15 -14.23
N LEU A 592 -0.01 -19.47 -13.32
CA LEU A 592 -0.50 -18.23 -12.70
C LEU A 592 0.55 -17.10 -12.75
N LYS A 593 0.38 -16.20 -13.72
CA LYS A 593 1.30 -15.05 -13.94
C LYS A 593 1.61 -14.23 -12.68
N ALA A 594 0.65 -14.13 -11.74
CA ALA A 594 0.84 -13.38 -10.49
C ALA A 594 2.03 -13.90 -9.66
N ILE A 595 2.36 -15.19 -9.76
CA ILE A 595 3.46 -15.81 -9.01
C ILE A 595 4.82 -15.27 -9.49
N GLU A 596 4.97 -14.93 -10.77
CA GLU A 596 6.23 -14.36 -11.28
C GLU A 596 6.58 -13.04 -10.59
N LYS A 597 5.59 -12.24 -10.25
CA LYS A 597 5.82 -11.02 -9.46
C LYS A 597 6.38 -11.33 -8.08
N TYR A 598 5.88 -12.38 -7.41
CA TYR A 598 6.38 -12.76 -6.08
C TYR A 598 7.79 -13.32 -6.14
N VAL A 599 8.12 -14.05 -7.20
CA VAL A 599 9.47 -14.56 -7.44
C VAL A 599 10.43 -13.42 -7.76
N SER A 600 10.07 -12.51 -8.67
CA SER A 600 10.94 -11.39 -9.07
C SER A 600 11.18 -10.38 -7.94
N THR A 601 10.22 -10.22 -7.01
CA THR A 601 10.39 -9.36 -5.82
C THR A 601 11.18 -10.04 -4.69
N GLY A 602 11.58 -11.31 -4.84
CA GLY A 602 12.42 -12.00 -3.87
C GLY A 602 11.71 -12.41 -2.57
N ILE A 603 10.36 -12.37 -2.53
CA ILE A 603 9.59 -12.80 -1.33
C ILE A 603 9.33 -14.31 -1.28
N THR A 604 9.75 -15.04 -2.31
CA THR A 604 9.61 -16.51 -2.39
C THR A 604 10.90 -17.21 -1.97
N VAL A 605 10.74 -18.28 -1.21
CA VAL A 605 11.80 -19.26 -0.95
C VAL A 605 11.60 -20.43 -1.91
N GLN A 606 12.66 -20.89 -2.59
CA GLN A 606 12.63 -22.01 -3.53
C GLN A 606 13.46 -23.17 -3.02
N GLY A 607 12.93 -24.40 -3.14
CA GLY A 607 13.67 -25.64 -2.90
C GLY A 607 13.54 -26.58 -4.12
N ASP A 608 14.65 -27.17 -4.54
CA ASP A 608 14.64 -28.17 -5.62
C ASP A 608 13.93 -29.46 -5.22
N THR A 609 13.86 -29.74 -3.92
CA THR A 609 13.10 -30.80 -3.31
C THR A 609 12.26 -30.29 -2.15
N ILE A 610 11.28 -31.08 -1.70
CA ILE A 610 10.46 -30.76 -0.52
C ILE A 610 11.35 -30.61 0.72
N GLU A 611 12.37 -31.48 0.85
CA GLU A 611 13.32 -31.46 1.96
C GLU A 611 14.18 -30.21 1.95
N ASP A 612 14.57 -29.72 0.78
CA ASP A 612 15.36 -28.49 0.65
C ASP A 612 14.51 -27.26 1.02
N LEU A 613 13.27 -27.21 0.52
CA LEU A 613 12.32 -26.16 0.89
C LEU A 613 12.07 -26.14 2.39
N ALA A 614 11.78 -27.32 2.98
CA ALA A 614 11.49 -27.46 4.42
C ALA A 614 12.63 -26.93 5.30
N LYS A 615 13.89 -27.23 4.94
CA LYS A 615 15.08 -26.71 5.66
C LYS A 615 15.18 -25.19 5.59
N GLN A 616 14.90 -24.60 4.43
CA GLN A 616 14.98 -23.15 4.23
C GLN A 616 13.91 -22.38 5.01
N ILE A 617 12.73 -22.98 5.24
CA ILE A 617 11.64 -22.36 6.01
C ILE A 617 11.58 -22.84 7.47
N ASP A 618 12.60 -23.56 7.94
CA ASP A 618 12.75 -24.09 9.31
C ASP A 618 11.56 -24.97 9.75
N VAL A 619 11.14 -25.89 8.88
CA VAL A 619 10.06 -26.85 9.09
C VAL A 619 10.59 -28.28 9.01
N ASP A 620 10.00 -29.22 9.77
CA ASP A 620 10.41 -30.62 9.71
C ASP A 620 10.18 -31.22 8.32
N PRO A 621 11.24 -31.65 7.61
CA PRO A 621 11.12 -32.13 6.23
C PRO A 621 10.20 -33.34 6.08
N ALA A 622 10.19 -34.25 7.06
CA ALA A 622 9.35 -35.46 6.99
C ALA A 622 7.87 -35.11 7.13
N THR A 623 7.56 -34.13 7.99
CA THR A 623 6.19 -33.65 8.18
C THR A 623 5.69 -32.90 6.96
N LEU A 624 6.49 -32.03 6.36
CA LEU A 624 6.10 -31.31 5.16
C LEU A 624 5.87 -32.28 3.98
N ALA A 625 6.75 -33.28 3.79
CA ALA A 625 6.61 -34.30 2.77
C ALA A 625 5.32 -35.15 2.96
N ASP A 626 4.99 -35.53 4.19
CA ASP A 626 3.74 -36.23 4.52
C ASP A 626 2.50 -35.35 4.21
N THR A 627 2.56 -34.06 4.54
CA THR A 627 1.50 -33.11 4.26
C THR A 627 1.24 -32.96 2.76
N LEU A 628 2.28 -32.80 1.93
CA LEU A 628 2.13 -32.71 0.47
C LEU A 628 1.66 -34.04 -0.12
N THR A 629 2.13 -35.16 0.38
CA THR A 629 1.69 -36.50 -0.05
C THR A 629 0.19 -36.69 0.20
N LYS A 630 -0.30 -36.31 1.40
CA LYS A 630 -1.72 -36.36 1.73
C LYS A 630 -2.55 -35.43 0.84
N TRP A 631 -2.07 -34.18 0.66
CA TRP A 631 -2.75 -33.23 -0.20
C TRP A 631 -2.89 -33.77 -1.63
N ASN A 632 -1.82 -34.28 -2.20
CA ASN A 632 -1.83 -34.88 -3.56
C ASN A 632 -2.80 -36.07 -3.67
N GLN A 633 -2.92 -36.88 -2.62
CA GLN A 633 -3.91 -37.95 -2.56
C GLN A 633 -5.34 -37.40 -2.48
N TYR A 634 -5.58 -36.32 -1.69
CA TYR A 634 -6.90 -35.68 -1.59
C TYR A 634 -7.33 -35.07 -2.92
N VAL A 635 -6.39 -34.47 -3.66
CA VAL A 635 -6.63 -33.97 -5.02
C VAL A 635 -7.01 -35.13 -5.93
N ALA A 636 -6.27 -36.24 -5.91
CA ALA A 636 -6.58 -37.43 -6.73
C ALA A 636 -7.96 -38.04 -6.39
N ASP A 637 -8.32 -38.05 -5.10
CA ASP A 637 -9.61 -38.62 -4.64
C ASP A 637 -10.75 -37.57 -4.72
N GLN A 638 -10.47 -36.33 -5.07
CA GLN A 638 -11.41 -35.18 -5.03
C GLN A 638 -12.14 -35.08 -3.69
N LYS A 639 -11.40 -35.32 -2.62
CA LYS A 639 -11.94 -35.30 -1.26
C LYS A 639 -10.87 -34.95 -0.25
N ASP A 640 -11.11 -33.89 0.53
CA ASP A 640 -10.28 -33.48 1.67
C ASP A 640 -10.97 -33.91 3.00
N PRO A 641 -10.55 -35.03 3.62
CA PRO A 641 -11.15 -35.47 4.86
C PRO A 641 -10.69 -34.70 6.10
N ASP A 642 -9.64 -33.88 6.00
CA ASP A 642 -9.08 -33.14 7.13
C ASP A 642 -9.81 -31.80 7.35
N PHE A 643 -10.17 -31.10 6.26
CA PHE A 643 -10.74 -29.74 6.36
C PHE A 643 -11.95 -29.52 5.42
N ASP A 644 -12.49 -30.56 4.79
CA ASP A 644 -13.67 -30.50 3.91
C ASP A 644 -13.51 -29.48 2.73
N ARG A 645 -12.29 -29.30 2.21
CA ARG A 645 -12.07 -28.50 1.01
C ARG A 645 -12.65 -29.25 -0.20
N THR A 646 -13.53 -28.59 -0.96
CA THR A 646 -14.29 -29.18 -2.07
C THR A 646 -14.03 -28.52 -3.42
N THR A 647 -13.26 -27.42 -3.46
CA THR A 647 -12.92 -26.63 -4.64
C THR A 647 -11.44 -26.30 -4.66
N GLY A 648 -10.90 -25.93 -5.84
CA GLY A 648 -9.47 -25.66 -5.98
C GLY A 648 -8.62 -26.90 -5.71
N MET A 649 -9.10 -28.06 -6.16
CA MET A 649 -8.45 -29.36 -6.04
C MET A 649 -8.15 -29.96 -7.44
N GLU A 650 -7.96 -29.08 -8.43
CA GLU A 650 -7.62 -29.47 -9.80
C GLU A 650 -6.11 -29.71 -9.97
N ASN A 651 -5.29 -29.10 -9.12
CA ASN A 651 -3.84 -29.19 -9.19
C ASN A 651 -3.28 -29.82 -7.91
N ASP A 652 -2.51 -30.87 -8.09
CA ASP A 652 -1.63 -31.42 -7.06
C ASP A 652 -0.34 -30.58 -6.94
N LEU A 653 0.42 -30.81 -5.89
CA LEU A 653 1.72 -30.20 -5.63
C LEU A 653 2.83 -31.27 -5.76
N SER A 654 3.09 -31.71 -7.00
CA SER A 654 4.02 -32.80 -7.30
C SER A 654 5.18 -32.43 -8.23
N THR A 655 5.20 -31.18 -8.73
CA THR A 655 6.15 -30.74 -9.76
C THR A 655 7.21 -29.81 -9.18
N ALA A 656 8.43 -30.31 -9.02
CA ALA A 656 9.58 -29.51 -8.55
C ALA A 656 9.97 -28.44 -9.59
N PRO A 657 10.62 -27.33 -9.17
CA PRO A 657 10.90 -26.93 -7.78
C PRO A 657 9.65 -26.52 -6.99
N TYR A 658 9.80 -26.50 -5.66
CA TYR A 658 8.75 -26.11 -4.73
C TYR A 658 9.04 -24.72 -4.16
N TYR A 659 7.98 -24.01 -3.81
CA TYR A 659 8.06 -22.62 -3.34
C TYR A 659 7.30 -22.43 -2.05
N ALA A 660 7.76 -21.48 -1.24
CA ALA A 660 7.06 -21.01 -0.05
C ALA A 660 7.11 -19.48 0.02
N ILE A 661 6.04 -18.89 0.53
CA ILE A 661 6.03 -17.48 0.96
C ILE A 661 5.58 -17.45 2.41
N LYS A 662 6.32 -16.75 3.28
CA LYS A 662 5.91 -16.49 4.65
C LYS A 662 4.83 -15.43 4.65
N ILE A 663 3.70 -15.75 5.26
CA ILE A 663 2.52 -14.88 5.28
C ILE A 663 1.96 -14.76 6.70
N ALA A 664 1.26 -13.65 6.94
CA ALA A 664 0.37 -13.50 8.09
C ALA A 664 -0.80 -12.58 7.70
N PRO A 665 -1.90 -12.55 8.50
CA PRO A 665 -3.00 -11.65 8.23
C PRO A 665 -2.57 -10.18 8.24
N GLY A 666 -3.09 -9.40 7.28
CA GLY A 666 -2.88 -7.96 7.17
C GLY A 666 -4.18 -7.21 6.93
N ILE A 667 -4.26 -5.96 7.38
CA ILE A 667 -5.41 -5.08 7.14
C ILE A 667 -5.57 -4.89 5.63
N HIS A 668 -6.81 -5.04 5.13
CA HIS A 668 -7.06 -5.03 3.69
C HIS A 668 -8.20 -4.11 3.26
N HIS A 669 -9.28 -4.03 4.04
CA HIS A 669 -10.46 -3.24 3.72
C HIS A 669 -11.16 -2.80 5.00
N THR A 670 -11.66 -1.57 5.04
CA THR A 670 -12.56 -1.11 6.10
C THR A 670 -13.99 -1.17 5.55
N MET A 671 -14.85 -2.03 6.16
CA MET A 671 -16.23 -2.19 5.70
C MET A 671 -17.15 -1.09 6.22
N GLY A 672 -16.75 -0.44 7.31
CA GLY A 672 -17.49 0.64 7.92
C GLY A 672 -17.04 2.02 7.44
N GLY A 673 -17.94 2.98 7.57
CA GLY A 673 -17.71 4.36 7.15
C GLY A 673 -18.96 5.20 7.22
N VAL A 674 -19.04 6.18 6.34
CA VAL A 674 -20.15 7.12 6.24
C VAL A 674 -21.44 6.38 5.84
N LYS A 675 -22.51 6.61 6.58
CA LYS A 675 -23.82 6.04 6.28
C LYS A 675 -24.45 6.71 5.08
N ILE A 676 -24.89 5.90 4.13
CA ILE A 676 -25.59 6.35 2.93
C ILE A 676 -26.95 5.68 2.78
N ASN A 677 -27.81 6.25 1.93
CA ASN A 677 -29.02 5.59 1.47
C ASN A 677 -28.81 4.99 0.05
N THR A 678 -29.86 4.38 -0.51
CA THR A 678 -29.82 3.74 -1.83
C THR A 678 -29.60 4.71 -3.01
N SER A 679 -29.65 6.02 -2.76
CA SER A 679 -29.31 7.08 -3.71
C SER A 679 -27.90 7.64 -3.46
N ALA A 680 -27.07 6.97 -2.66
CA ALA A 680 -25.74 7.43 -2.25
C ALA A 680 -25.71 8.81 -1.53
N GLU A 681 -26.86 9.31 -1.04
CA GLU A 681 -26.91 10.51 -0.22
C GLU A 681 -26.38 10.20 1.18
N VAL A 682 -25.53 11.06 1.72
CA VAL A 682 -24.98 10.94 3.09
C VAL A 682 -26.10 11.23 4.11
N ILE A 683 -26.22 10.36 5.11
CA ILE A 683 -27.25 10.43 6.14
C ILE A 683 -26.66 11.01 7.43
N ASP A 684 -27.37 11.99 8.01
CA ASP A 684 -27.00 12.61 9.29
C ASP A 684 -27.37 11.71 10.50
N ILE A 685 -26.88 12.06 11.69
CA ILE A 685 -27.18 11.36 12.95
C ILE A 685 -28.67 11.37 13.34
N ASN A 686 -29.52 12.16 12.67
CA ASN A 686 -30.96 12.21 12.85
C ASN A 686 -31.72 11.36 11.82
N GLY A 687 -31.01 10.72 10.89
CA GLY A 687 -31.57 9.89 9.83
C GLY A 687 -32.05 10.64 8.59
N ASN A 688 -31.66 11.91 8.40
CA ASN A 688 -31.98 12.70 7.22
C ASN A 688 -30.80 12.74 6.25
N ALA A 689 -31.07 12.86 4.95
CA ALA A 689 -30.03 13.14 3.98
C ALA A 689 -29.46 14.56 4.17
N ILE A 690 -28.12 14.69 4.16
CA ILE A 690 -27.43 15.99 4.12
C ILE A 690 -27.51 16.51 2.68
N PRO A 691 -28.22 17.62 2.42
CA PRO A 691 -28.45 18.09 1.05
C PRO A 691 -27.12 18.44 0.36
N GLY A 692 -26.95 17.99 -0.89
CA GLY A 692 -25.75 18.27 -1.68
C GLY A 692 -24.52 17.44 -1.32
N LEU A 693 -24.63 16.50 -0.35
CA LEU A 693 -23.52 15.62 0.05
C LEU A 693 -23.82 14.16 -0.30
N PHE A 694 -22.90 13.56 -1.07
CA PHE A 694 -22.97 12.17 -1.53
C PHE A 694 -21.67 11.43 -1.17
N ALA A 695 -21.72 10.09 -1.09
CA ALA A 695 -20.52 9.28 -0.87
C ALA A 695 -20.62 7.93 -1.59
N ALA A 696 -19.47 7.38 -2.01
CA ALA A 696 -19.40 6.11 -2.73
C ALA A 696 -18.08 5.37 -2.50
N GLY A 697 -18.14 4.04 -2.51
CA GLY A 697 -16.99 3.15 -2.33
C GLY A 697 -16.58 3.00 -0.87
N GLU A 698 -15.33 2.63 -0.61
CA GLU A 698 -14.83 2.23 0.72
C GLU A 698 -14.93 3.31 1.82
N VAL A 699 -15.24 4.57 1.48
CA VAL A 699 -15.55 5.63 2.44
C VAL A 699 -16.91 5.41 3.13
N THR A 700 -17.78 4.59 2.53
CA THR A 700 -19.13 4.31 3.02
C THR A 700 -19.19 3.01 3.82
N GLY A 701 -20.16 2.91 4.72
CA GLY A 701 -20.45 1.68 5.46
C GLY A 701 -21.82 1.08 5.11
N GLY A 702 -22.10 -0.12 5.62
CA GLY A 702 -23.37 -0.82 5.47
C GLY A 702 -23.47 -1.76 4.27
N VAL A 703 -22.64 -1.62 3.23
CA VAL A 703 -22.68 -2.48 2.03
C VAL A 703 -22.10 -3.86 2.32
N HIS A 704 -20.99 -3.94 3.04
CA HIS A 704 -20.20 -5.16 3.18
C HIS A 704 -20.35 -5.89 4.53
N GLY A 705 -20.98 -5.25 5.50
CA GLY A 705 -21.21 -5.83 6.82
C GLY A 705 -19.93 -6.22 7.56
N GLY A 706 -19.90 -7.38 8.21
CA GLY A 706 -18.77 -7.83 9.03
C GLY A 706 -17.57 -8.38 8.26
N ASN A 707 -17.77 -8.80 6.99
CA ASN A 707 -16.70 -9.35 6.14
C ASN A 707 -17.10 -9.25 4.66
N ARG A 708 -16.20 -8.74 3.85
CA ARG A 708 -16.43 -8.47 2.42
C ARG A 708 -16.03 -9.66 1.54
N ILE A 709 -16.92 -10.09 0.66
CA ILE A 709 -16.64 -11.08 -0.39
C ILE A 709 -15.69 -10.48 -1.44
N GLY A 710 -14.75 -11.29 -1.94
CA GLY A 710 -13.85 -10.90 -3.04
C GLY A 710 -14.64 -10.47 -4.28
N GLY A 711 -14.22 -9.37 -4.93
CA GLY A 711 -14.93 -8.80 -6.09
C GLY A 711 -16.04 -7.79 -5.76
N ASN A 712 -16.61 -7.80 -4.54
CA ASN A 712 -17.68 -6.86 -4.17
C ASN A 712 -17.19 -5.42 -4.04
N ALA A 713 -15.94 -5.17 -3.62
CA ALA A 713 -15.43 -3.81 -3.56
C ALA A 713 -15.37 -3.14 -4.94
N VAL A 714 -15.05 -3.91 -5.99
CA VAL A 714 -15.03 -3.38 -7.36
C VAL A 714 -16.47 -3.14 -7.87
N ALA A 715 -17.42 -4.02 -7.52
CA ALA A 715 -18.84 -3.77 -7.80
C ALA A 715 -19.36 -2.50 -7.10
N ASP A 716 -19.04 -2.35 -5.83
CA ASP A 716 -19.42 -1.19 -5.00
C ASP A 716 -18.92 0.12 -5.62
N ILE A 717 -17.63 0.26 -5.91
CA ILE A 717 -17.07 1.51 -6.45
C ILE A 717 -17.66 1.91 -7.81
N VAL A 718 -18.00 0.94 -8.66
CA VAL A 718 -18.60 1.24 -9.98
C VAL A 718 -20.08 1.53 -9.84
N VAL A 719 -20.80 0.72 -9.07
CA VAL A 719 -22.26 0.90 -8.88
C VAL A 719 -22.56 2.16 -8.10
N PHE A 720 -22.02 2.29 -6.88
CA PHE A 720 -22.32 3.47 -6.05
C PHE A 720 -21.63 4.75 -6.56
N GLY A 721 -20.47 4.66 -7.22
CA GLY A 721 -19.89 5.78 -7.94
C GLY A 721 -20.82 6.29 -9.04
N SER A 722 -21.49 5.37 -9.76
CA SER A 722 -22.50 5.72 -10.76
C SER A 722 -23.73 6.37 -10.14
N ILE A 723 -24.26 5.79 -9.06
CA ILE A 723 -25.46 6.29 -8.36
C ILE A 723 -25.18 7.67 -7.73
N ALA A 724 -24.03 7.86 -7.09
CA ALA A 724 -23.63 9.14 -6.52
C ALA A 724 -23.57 10.23 -7.59
N SER A 725 -23.02 9.90 -8.75
CA SER A 725 -23.01 10.80 -9.91
C SER A 725 -24.42 11.17 -10.37
N GLU A 726 -25.27 10.16 -10.60
CA GLU A 726 -26.66 10.37 -11.06
C GLU A 726 -27.46 11.22 -10.07
N SER A 727 -27.30 10.98 -8.78
CA SER A 727 -27.95 11.73 -7.71
C SER A 727 -27.42 13.17 -7.59
N ALA A 728 -26.10 13.36 -7.69
CA ALA A 728 -25.50 14.69 -7.67
C ALA A 728 -25.89 15.52 -8.90
N VAL A 729 -25.93 14.92 -10.09
CA VAL A 729 -26.43 15.56 -11.33
C VAL A 729 -27.88 16.01 -11.14
N ALA A 730 -28.76 15.12 -10.67
CA ALA A 730 -30.15 15.44 -10.41
C ALA A 730 -30.35 16.53 -9.34
N TYR A 731 -29.44 16.59 -8.35
CA TYR A 731 -29.43 17.64 -7.34
C TYR A 731 -29.02 19.00 -7.94
N CYS A 732 -27.99 19.03 -8.78
CA CYS A 732 -27.54 20.24 -9.47
C CYS A 732 -28.59 20.86 -10.42
N ASP A 733 -29.55 20.05 -10.91
CA ASP A 733 -30.61 20.48 -11.85
C ASP A 733 -31.86 21.06 -11.14
N LYS A 734 -31.93 21.00 -9.81
CA LYS A 734 -33.02 21.58 -9.01
C LYS A 734 -32.82 23.07 -8.79
#